data_6f2f0a453fa14dbd3c90aa08724bf7af
#
_entry.id   6f2f0a453fa14dbd3c90aa08724bf7af
#
_cell.length_a   1.000
_cell.length_b   1.000
_cell.length_c   1.000
_cell.angle_alpha   90.00
_cell.angle_beta   90.00
_cell.angle_gamma   90.00
#
_symmetry.space_group_name_H-M   'P 1'
#
loop_
_entity.id
_entity.type
_entity.pdbx_description
1 polymer ?
#
loop_
_entity_poly.entity_id
_entity_poly.type
_entity_poly.pdbx_seq_one_letter_code
_entity_poly.pdbx_strand_id
1 'polypeptide(L)'
;MKRKLSALLIVLTLLFSNAGLVNPVFADDIVEVTQDLNSKISQLPETMLASENVAKTFQQLLDIQEKYNKLSDEEKESVTNYSKVEKLLNPNDDSLNTEFVSQKTSSLKGKTIGYLGSSITVGFRSENVAFPDYIGKITGSTTVKQAITGGPLAKKEGVRDEVSYITQLEDNLSKNENLDALVVQLSTNDTTLGIEMGEVSSSQNKDDYDYSTVIGAMEYIIAYAKEKWNCPVIFYINPYLSDEVIEKFAKENNANIDEIKEAYQNTYEKMIDALYKVQNKWNIGVIDMWNNDAFKNIDIDLRSNYYMADIIHPTKAGYLFWYTPYIQAQLEKELENKSTDEKEHTVTLTQASHNRYDYNALEDGYTTDYSSIMSPQYYVYAGNVNKEEAETLLDQMKIADNLHEWAATIHVITPLNNDQYTQKDADSFIDLLGTGSSNVKVIGIDDGATFVNNYISQECYAVADIMTYGGTMDEGHDYNVPVPAYLSQPCQEAVNYYVKANQAEKGKDNVYLNKENELQRVVVGYNESLAEAFENAWEEVFSKNYRQHNEKTEFYMASAKQYTDPYLLINIPNFKELKINYNPHYNESLNGEGQYTWFEYIPQSTLKMENGSVPLVVSLHGNGNDARLQGETTGWPELAAKENFMVVAPEWQDVVLDSSTHEPGPNFFNCDGLEGDKLIEWIEMLEQKYPQIDASRIYVTGLSAGGSASTLYGAKYSKVFAGVGAVSAPGVDKGELTELVKTYNGGEVPYLYLCGDHDFFGMIPVDLSSKNAFEVAPGVYLPSVDSNVDMFPFIQAYQKINHLTVSEKYDMSLNEYYGIRLDNEQWIKLGVKDTLEGTLSNENGVIMKFAAIKNQAHWNYKPEAQYMWNFFKKYQRDTQTGELIRVDKNNNDKNDDKTNTSTKKPENVKTGDENNILLFGCLALITGGVIVYIKKKEMN
;
A
#
# COMPACT_ATOMS: atom_id res chain seq x y z
N MET A 1 38.43 -31.91 10.43
CA MET A 1 38.68 -30.58 9.93
C MET A 1 39.06 -29.64 11.07
N LYS A 2 40.29 -29.71 11.50
CA LYS A 2 40.88 -28.83 12.51
C LYS A 2 42.14 -28.26 11.87
N ARG A 3 42.08 -27.04 11.37
CA ARG A 3 43.25 -26.20 10.96
C ARG A 3 42.77 -25.04 10.12
N LYS A 4 42.39 -23.92 10.77
CA LYS A 4 42.47 -22.54 10.25
C LYS A 4 41.86 -21.55 11.29
N LEU A 5 42.32 -21.67 12.54
CA LEU A 5 42.03 -20.70 13.60
C LEU A 5 43.33 -20.24 14.25
N SER A 6 44.32 -19.88 13.45
CA SER A 6 45.63 -19.46 13.98
C SER A 6 46.34 -18.49 13.05
N ALA A 7 45.69 -17.42 12.63
CA ALA A 7 46.36 -16.38 11.85
C ALA A 7 45.89 -14.94 12.09
N LEU A 8 45.13 -14.67 13.15
CA LEU A 8 44.73 -13.29 13.47
C LEU A 8 45.06 -12.85 14.89
N LEU A 9 46.06 -13.48 15.51
CA LEU A 9 46.45 -13.15 16.92
C LEU A 9 47.93 -12.73 17.03
N ILE A 10 48.59 -12.22 16.00
CA ILE A 10 49.96 -11.73 16.07
C ILE A 10 50.11 -10.41 15.31
N VAL A 11 49.40 -9.38 15.67
CA VAL A 11 49.77 -7.97 15.33
C VAL A 11 49.38 -6.95 16.42
N LEU A 12 48.93 -7.34 17.58
CA LEU A 12 48.58 -6.36 18.65
C LEU A 12 49.37 -6.55 19.96
N THR A 13 50.62 -7.03 19.88
CA THR A 13 51.49 -7.15 21.06
C THR A 13 52.84 -6.48 20.85
N LEU A 14 52.87 -5.21 20.45
CA LEU A 14 54.05 -4.36 20.56
C LEU A 14 53.60 -2.90 20.46
N LEU A 15 53.17 -2.34 21.59
CA LEU A 15 53.23 -0.92 21.94
C LEU A 15 52.42 -0.73 23.23
N PHE A 16 53.01 -1.01 24.36
CA PHE A 16 52.75 -0.29 25.62
C PHE A 16 53.62 -0.95 26.71
N SER A 17 54.87 -0.59 26.67
CA SER A 17 55.69 -0.64 27.90
C SER A 17 55.95 0.80 28.31
N ASN A 18 55.20 1.32 29.29
CA ASN A 18 55.74 2.15 30.34
C ASN A 18 54.69 2.50 31.38
N ALA A 19 54.92 1.90 32.47
CA ALA A 19 54.73 2.36 33.85
C ALA A 19 53.60 3.30 34.25
N GLY A 20 52.78 2.83 35.18
CA GLY A 20 52.41 3.64 36.32
C GLY A 20 50.94 3.79 36.60
N LEU A 21 50.53 3.21 37.72
CA LEU A 21 49.29 3.45 38.48
C LEU A 21 48.06 2.61 38.10
N VAL A 22 47.99 1.45 38.70
CA VAL A 22 46.75 0.68 38.87
C VAL A 22 45.91 1.37 39.93
N ASN A 23 44.80 1.94 39.53
CA ASN A 23 43.67 2.24 40.43
C ASN A 23 42.79 1.00 40.52
N PRO A 24 42.33 0.57 41.68
CA PRO A 24 41.43 -0.55 41.83
C PRO A 24 39.97 -0.06 41.67
N VAL A 25 39.50 0.01 40.44
CA VAL A 25 38.11 0.26 40.11
C VAL A 25 37.73 -0.69 39.00
N PHE A 26 37.47 -1.94 39.29
CA PHE A 26 37.00 -2.89 38.25
C PHE A 26 36.27 -4.14 38.80
N ALA A 27 36.10 -4.31 40.10
CA ALA A 27 35.36 -5.48 40.56
C ALA A 27 33.83 -5.28 40.55
N ASP A 28 33.35 -4.06 40.72
CA ASP A 28 31.92 -3.77 40.77
C ASP A 28 31.32 -3.68 39.37
N ASP A 29 32.00 -3.11 38.38
CA ASP A 29 31.53 -3.01 37.00
C ASP A 29 31.45 -4.39 36.31
N ILE A 30 32.36 -5.30 36.65
CA ILE A 30 32.40 -6.67 36.08
C ILE A 30 31.23 -7.52 36.59
N VAL A 31 30.90 -7.41 37.89
CA VAL A 31 29.74 -8.10 38.48
C VAL A 31 28.44 -7.59 37.87
N GLU A 32 28.34 -6.30 37.56
CA GLU A 32 27.17 -5.70 36.94
C GLU A 32 26.97 -6.21 35.50
N VAL A 33 28.01 -6.29 34.66
CA VAL A 33 27.94 -6.78 33.29
C VAL A 33 27.54 -8.25 33.20
N THR A 34 28.12 -9.13 34.04
CA THR A 34 27.77 -10.56 34.04
C THR A 34 26.39 -10.80 34.61
N GLN A 35 25.91 -9.99 35.57
CA GLN A 35 24.52 -10.03 36.06
C GLN A 35 23.52 -9.55 34.99
N ASP A 36 23.83 -8.48 34.26
CA ASP A 36 23.00 -8.02 33.13
C ASP A 36 22.87 -9.11 32.05
N LEU A 37 24.00 -9.75 31.66
CA LEU A 37 23.97 -10.86 30.70
C LEU A 37 23.11 -12.04 31.22
N ASN A 38 23.30 -12.48 32.45
CA ASN A 38 22.52 -13.57 33.02
C ASN A 38 21.02 -13.23 33.08
N SER A 39 20.67 -11.98 33.39
CA SER A 39 19.30 -11.51 33.38
C SER A 39 18.71 -11.56 31.98
N LYS A 40 19.41 -11.05 30.98
CA LYS A 40 18.98 -11.09 29.60
C LYS A 40 18.82 -12.51 29.05
N ILE A 41 19.77 -13.39 29.34
CA ILE A 41 19.70 -14.80 28.91
C ILE A 41 18.49 -15.49 29.54
N SER A 42 18.17 -15.17 30.81
CA SER A 42 17.02 -15.77 31.50
C SER A 42 15.66 -15.37 30.87
N GLN A 43 15.61 -14.19 30.23
CA GLN A 43 14.39 -13.66 29.57
C GLN A 43 14.20 -14.17 28.12
N LEU A 44 15.23 -14.78 27.53
CA LEU A 44 15.12 -15.37 26.20
C LEU A 44 14.10 -16.53 26.19
N PRO A 45 13.42 -16.76 25.06
CA PRO A 45 12.55 -17.92 24.90
C PRO A 45 13.35 -19.24 24.97
N GLU A 46 12.71 -20.35 25.29
CA GLU A 46 13.37 -21.66 25.35
C GLU A 46 13.71 -22.22 23.95
N THR A 47 12.95 -21.81 22.94
CA THR A 47 13.20 -22.13 21.52
C THR A 47 12.78 -20.92 20.67
N MET A 48 13.31 -20.81 19.45
CA MET A 48 12.88 -19.74 18.54
C MET A 48 11.40 -19.90 18.11
N LEU A 49 10.81 -21.08 18.21
CA LEU A 49 9.36 -21.28 18.01
C LEU A 49 8.50 -20.56 19.06
N ALA A 50 9.04 -20.31 20.24
CA ALA A 50 8.37 -19.59 21.32
C ALA A 50 8.65 -18.08 21.28
N SER A 51 9.41 -17.61 20.33
CA SER A 51 9.70 -16.19 20.13
C SER A 51 8.49 -15.48 19.57
N GLU A 52 8.07 -14.39 20.19
CA GLU A 52 7.01 -13.52 19.64
C GLU A 52 7.50 -12.74 18.41
N ASN A 53 8.81 -12.47 18.33
CA ASN A 53 9.42 -11.80 17.18
C ASN A 53 10.84 -12.34 16.96
N VAL A 54 11.01 -13.16 15.93
CA VAL A 54 12.28 -13.83 15.64
C VAL A 54 13.41 -12.84 15.33
N ALA A 55 13.13 -11.78 14.58
CA ALA A 55 14.13 -10.77 14.22
C ALA A 55 14.64 -10.02 15.47
N LYS A 56 13.74 -9.60 16.34
CA LYS A 56 14.08 -8.94 17.61
C LYS A 56 14.86 -9.87 18.54
N THR A 57 14.45 -11.10 18.66
CA THR A 57 15.15 -12.10 19.46
C THR A 57 16.56 -12.35 18.90
N PHE A 58 16.69 -12.43 17.57
CA PHE A 58 17.99 -12.59 16.93
C PHE A 58 18.94 -11.41 17.23
N GLN A 59 18.47 -10.17 17.17
CA GLN A 59 19.26 -9.00 17.54
C GLN A 59 19.66 -9.00 19.02
N GLN A 60 18.76 -9.42 19.92
CA GLN A 60 19.08 -9.61 21.33
C GLN A 60 20.17 -10.67 21.55
N LEU A 61 20.09 -11.76 20.78
CA LEU A 61 21.11 -12.82 20.84
C LEU A 61 22.47 -12.32 20.34
N LEU A 62 22.51 -11.51 19.28
CA LEU A 62 23.75 -10.91 18.80
C LEU A 62 24.35 -9.93 19.82
N ASP A 63 23.53 -9.09 20.48
CA ASP A 63 23.99 -8.17 21.53
C ASP A 63 24.58 -8.94 22.71
N ILE A 64 23.94 -10.02 23.14
CA ILE A 64 24.43 -10.91 24.21
C ILE A 64 25.74 -11.57 23.78
N GLN A 65 25.79 -12.12 22.55
CA GLN A 65 26.99 -12.76 22.00
C GLN A 65 28.18 -11.81 21.93
N GLU A 66 27.97 -10.59 21.43
CA GLU A 66 28.99 -9.55 21.34
C GLU A 66 29.55 -9.19 22.71
N LYS A 67 28.67 -8.99 23.71
CA LYS A 67 29.06 -8.69 25.09
C LYS A 67 29.80 -9.84 25.74
N TYR A 68 29.30 -11.07 25.56
CA TYR A 68 29.95 -12.28 26.06
C TYR A 68 31.33 -12.49 25.45
N ASN A 69 31.52 -12.24 24.16
CA ASN A 69 32.81 -12.39 23.48
C ASN A 69 33.87 -11.38 23.97
N LYS A 70 33.46 -10.25 24.55
CA LYS A 70 34.36 -9.23 25.14
C LYS A 70 34.85 -9.59 26.53
N LEU A 71 34.23 -10.58 27.18
CA LEU A 71 34.60 -11.04 28.50
C LEU A 71 35.90 -11.88 28.49
N SER A 72 36.68 -11.80 29.53
CA SER A 72 37.78 -12.72 29.79
C SER A 72 37.26 -14.15 30.06
N ASP A 73 38.14 -15.14 30.03
CA ASP A 73 37.77 -16.53 30.27
C ASP A 73 37.22 -16.75 31.70
N GLU A 74 37.76 -16.00 32.68
CA GLU A 74 37.30 -16.05 34.09
C GLU A 74 35.91 -15.43 34.27
N GLU A 75 35.61 -14.33 33.53
CA GLU A 75 34.30 -13.70 33.53
C GLU A 75 33.23 -14.54 32.84
N LYS A 76 33.60 -15.23 31.76
CA LYS A 76 32.70 -16.16 31.05
C LYS A 76 32.21 -17.30 31.93
N GLU A 77 33.05 -17.77 32.89
CA GLU A 77 32.63 -18.79 33.86
C GLU A 77 31.47 -18.32 34.77
N SER A 78 31.29 -17.00 34.94
CA SER A 78 30.22 -16.40 35.71
C SER A 78 28.92 -16.19 34.93
N VAL A 79 28.94 -16.38 33.61
CA VAL A 79 27.75 -16.31 32.75
C VAL A 79 27.09 -17.68 32.70
N THR A 80 25.90 -17.77 33.27
CA THR A 80 25.13 -19.01 33.33
C THR A 80 24.25 -19.17 32.07
N ASN A 81 24.07 -20.42 31.65
CA ASN A 81 23.19 -20.78 30.51
C ASN A 81 23.53 -20.15 29.15
N TYR A 82 24.79 -19.77 28.93
CA TYR A 82 25.18 -19.25 27.60
C TYR A 82 24.92 -20.26 26.44
N SER A 83 24.90 -21.56 26.74
CA SER A 83 24.49 -22.61 25.83
C SER A 83 23.07 -22.42 25.24
N LYS A 84 22.18 -21.72 25.99
CA LYS A 84 20.86 -21.31 25.46
C LYS A 84 21.00 -20.32 24.30
N VAL A 85 21.93 -19.38 24.40
CA VAL A 85 22.23 -18.41 23.32
C VAL A 85 22.76 -19.13 22.10
N GLU A 86 23.74 -20.04 22.27
CA GLU A 86 24.30 -20.83 21.19
C GLU A 86 23.24 -21.71 20.50
N LYS A 87 22.34 -22.30 21.28
CA LYS A 87 21.22 -23.08 20.76
C LYS A 87 20.27 -22.22 19.92
N LEU A 88 19.86 -21.06 20.44
CA LEU A 88 18.92 -20.17 19.75
C LEU A 88 19.54 -19.53 18.50
N LEU A 89 20.85 -19.30 18.49
CA LEU A 89 21.59 -18.85 17.30
C LEU A 89 21.83 -19.96 16.25
N ASN A 90 21.58 -21.24 16.60
CA ASN A 90 21.71 -22.31 15.63
C ASN A 90 20.52 -22.32 14.67
N PRO A 91 20.67 -21.92 13.41
CA PRO A 91 19.56 -21.83 12.46
C PRO A 91 19.01 -23.18 12.01
N ASN A 92 19.69 -24.29 12.35
CA ASN A 92 19.28 -25.65 12.06
C ASN A 92 19.06 -26.48 13.35
N ASP A 93 18.77 -25.81 14.48
CA ASP A 93 18.49 -26.51 15.74
C ASP A 93 17.34 -27.52 15.59
N ASP A 94 17.43 -28.65 16.29
CA ASP A 94 16.42 -29.70 16.21
C ASP A 94 15.03 -29.28 16.68
N SER A 95 14.93 -28.25 17.54
CA SER A 95 13.63 -27.69 17.92
C SER A 95 12.88 -27.02 16.77
N LEU A 96 13.54 -26.78 15.62
CA LEU A 96 12.93 -26.27 14.38
C LEU A 96 12.50 -27.38 13.43
N ASN A 97 12.62 -28.68 13.81
CA ASN A 97 12.09 -29.76 13.00
C ASN A 97 10.55 -29.73 12.95
N THR A 98 9.98 -30.23 11.87
CA THR A 98 8.52 -30.19 11.62
C THR A 98 7.70 -30.84 12.74
N GLU A 99 8.25 -31.82 13.45
CA GLU A 99 7.56 -32.51 14.54
C GLU A 99 7.19 -31.59 15.72
N PHE A 100 7.94 -30.50 15.92
CA PHE A 100 7.71 -29.52 17.00
C PHE A 100 6.79 -28.36 16.59
N VAL A 101 6.45 -28.28 15.29
CA VAL A 101 5.59 -27.20 14.77
C VAL A 101 4.12 -27.58 14.95
N SER A 102 3.34 -26.66 15.51
CA SER A 102 1.92 -26.89 15.76
C SER A 102 1.08 -26.75 14.48
N GLN A 103 0.08 -27.62 14.33
CA GLN A 103 -0.92 -27.51 13.28
C GLN A 103 -1.86 -26.34 13.58
N LYS A 104 -2.17 -25.56 12.55
CA LYS A 104 -3.12 -24.43 12.58
C LYS A 104 -4.32 -24.72 11.67
N THR A 105 -5.40 -24.00 11.87
CA THR A 105 -6.53 -24.04 10.93
C THR A 105 -6.12 -23.43 9.61
N SER A 106 -6.44 -24.11 8.49
CA SER A 106 -6.03 -23.69 7.15
C SER A 106 -7.01 -24.25 6.12
N SER A 107 -7.24 -23.52 5.04
CA SER A 107 -8.01 -23.95 3.87
C SER A 107 -7.29 -25.04 3.06
N LEU A 108 -5.99 -25.22 3.28
CA LEU A 108 -5.20 -26.30 2.66
C LEU A 108 -5.41 -27.66 3.34
N LYS A 109 -6.12 -27.73 4.45
CA LYS A 109 -6.32 -28.97 5.18
C LYS A 109 -6.99 -30.05 4.32
N GLY A 110 -6.34 -31.20 4.22
CA GLY A 110 -6.81 -32.34 3.44
C GLY A 110 -6.52 -32.24 1.95
N LYS A 111 -5.98 -31.15 1.43
CA LYS A 111 -5.53 -31.03 0.04
C LYS A 111 -4.21 -31.76 -0.17
N THR A 112 -4.03 -32.32 -1.36
CA THR A 112 -2.79 -33.00 -1.80
C THR A 112 -2.03 -32.03 -2.73
N ILE A 113 -0.89 -31.54 -2.29
CA ILE A 113 -0.11 -30.52 -3.01
C ILE A 113 1.20 -31.16 -3.52
N GLY A 114 1.39 -31.12 -4.84
CA GLY A 114 2.64 -31.51 -5.48
C GLY A 114 3.64 -30.37 -5.45
N TYR A 115 4.88 -30.66 -5.12
CA TYR A 115 5.98 -29.69 -5.15
C TYR A 115 7.10 -30.20 -6.07
N LEU A 116 7.34 -29.48 -7.16
CA LEU A 116 8.36 -29.82 -8.16
C LEU A 116 9.49 -28.80 -8.09
N GLY A 117 10.73 -29.25 -7.92
CA GLY A 117 11.82 -28.31 -7.74
C GLY A 117 13.21 -28.90 -7.67
N SER A 118 14.15 -28.11 -7.17
CA SER A 118 15.53 -28.50 -6.98
C SER A 118 15.98 -28.38 -5.51
N SER A 119 17.22 -27.95 -5.28
CA SER A 119 17.84 -27.91 -3.94
C SER A 119 17.06 -27.09 -2.90
N ILE A 120 16.41 -26.01 -3.32
CA ILE A 120 15.61 -25.15 -2.41
C ILE A 120 14.32 -25.90 -2.00
N THR A 121 13.63 -26.53 -2.95
CA THR A 121 12.44 -27.31 -2.64
C THR A 121 12.75 -28.55 -1.80
N VAL A 122 13.94 -29.17 -2.01
CA VAL A 122 14.38 -30.34 -1.23
C VAL A 122 14.75 -29.99 0.22
N GLY A 123 15.32 -28.81 0.46
CA GLY A 123 15.93 -28.43 1.74
C GLY A 123 17.39 -28.84 1.87
N PHE A 124 18.20 -28.62 0.84
CA PHE A 124 19.59 -29.14 0.73
C PHE A 124 20.51 -28.77 1.89
N ARG A 125 20.37 -27.58 2.50
CA ARG A 125 21.21 -27.12 3.63
C ARG A 125 20.49 -27.19 4.97
N SER A 126 19.33 -27.77 5.01
CA SER A 126 18.44 -27.85 6.18
C SER A 126 17.99 -29.28 6.47
N GLU A 127 18.87 -30.27 6.25
CA GLU A 127 18.62 -31.70 6.49
C GLU A 127 17.42 -32.25 5.69
N ASN A 128 17.19 -31.73 4.50
CA ASN A 128 16.06 -32.03 3.62
C ASN A 128 14.68 -31.62 4.20
N VAL A 129 14.64 -30.73 5.16
CA VAL A 129 13.43 -30.08 5.66
C VAL A 129 13.28 -28.71 4.97
N ALA A 130 12.17 -28.48 4.27
CA ALA A 130 11.93 -27.25 3.53
C ALA A 130 10.50 -26.73 3.75
N PHE A 131 10.14 -25.62 3.14
CA PHE A 131 8.80 -25.04 3.27
C PHE A 131 7.66 -26.02 2.94
N PRO A 132 7.76 -26.96 1.95
CA PRO A 132 6.69 -27.93 1.71
C PRO A 132 6.39 -28.82 2.92
N ASP A 133 7.44 -29.19 3.68
CA ASP A 133 7.32 -30.05 4.86
C ASP A 133 6.63 -29.29 6.00
N TYR A 134 7.01 -28.00 6.20
CA TYR A 134 6.37 -27.12 7.18
C TYR A 134 4.92 -26.82 6.82
N ILE A 135 4.61 -26.50 5.55
CA ILE A 135 3.24 -26.24 5.09
C ILE A 135 2.38 -27.46 5.36
N GLY A 136 2.83 -28.66 4.95
CA GLY A 136 2.11 -29.90 5.22
C GLY A 136 1.81 -30.08 6.71
N LYS A 137 2.80 -29.85 7.57
CA LYS A 137 2.63 -29.98 9.02
C LYS A 137 1.69 -28.92 9.62
N ILE A 138 1.86 -27.66 9.25
CA ILE A 138 1.09 -26.53 9.78
C ILE A 138 -0.37 -26.61 9.34
N THR A 139 -0.62 -26.93 8.07
CA THR A 139 -1.96 -26.86 7.46
C THR A 139 -2.74 -28.18 7.51
N GLY A 140 -2.05 -29.30 7.67
CA GLY A 140 -2.65 -30.64 7.54
C GLY A 140 -2.91 -31.03 6.07
N SER A 141 -2.21 -30.40 5.12
CA SER A 141 -2.18 -30.83 3.73
C SER A 141 -1.22 -32.00 3.53
N THR A 142 -1.49 -32.82 2.50
CA THR A 142 -0.59 -33.89 2.08
C THR A 142 0.46 -33.33 1.13
N THR A 143 1.74 -33.44 1.50
CA THR A 143 2.87 -32.98 0.71
C THR A 143 3.40 -34.08 -0.20
N VAL A 144 3.41 -33.86 -1.52
CA VAL A 144 4.07 -34.71 -2.49
C VAL A 144 5.30 -33.98 -3.03
N LYS A 145 6.42 -34.12 -2.34
CA LYS A 145 7.66 -33.38 -2.66
C LYS A 145 8.52 -34.21 -3.65
N GLN A 146 8.62 -33.70 -4.89
CA GLN A 146 9.49 -34.25 -5.92
C GLN A 146 10.53 -33.19 -6.30
N ALA A 147 11.71 -33.29 -5.71
CA ALA A 147 12.78 -32.33 -5.92
C ALA A 147 14.15 -32.98 -5.80
N ILE A 148 15.07 -32.64 -6.70
CA ILE A 148 16.43 -33.19 -6.73
C ILE A 148 17.44 -32.02 -6.84
N THR A 149 18.42 -32.00 -5.93
CA THR A 149 19.46 -30.98 -5.89
C THR A 149 20.19 -30.81 -7.24
N GLY A 150 20.23 -29.58 -7.75
CA GLY A 150 20.88 -29.24 -9.01
C GLY A 150 20.07 -29.64 -10.26
N GLY A 151 18.81 -30.00 -10.12
CA GLY A 151 17.92 -30.27 -11.26
C GLY A 151 17.58 -28.95 -11.99
N PRO A 152 17.79 -28.85 -13.31
CA PRO A 152 17.26 -27.75 -14.11
C PRO A 152 15.77 -27.91 -14.37
N LEU A 153 15.09 -26.83 -14.68
CA LEU A 153 13.71 -26.83 -15.11
C LEU A 153 13.57 -27.50 -16.48
N ALA A 154 14.44 -27.14 -17.42
CA ALA A 154 14.47 -27.67 -18.76
C ALA A 154 15.17 -29.04 -18.85
N LYS A 155 14.74 -29.89 -19.82
CA LYS A 155 15.35 -31.19 -20.10
C LYS A 155 16.15 -31.08 -21.39
N LYS A 156 17.44 -30.79 -21.27
CA LYS A 156 18.39 -30.69 -22.38
C LYS A 156 19.37 -31.88 -22.33
N GLU A 157 19.41 -32.68 -23.37
CA GLU A 157 20.23 -33.88 -23.45
C GLU A 157 21.71 -33.60 -23.05
N GLY A 158 22.23 -34.38 -22.13
CA GLY A 158 23.60 -34.24 -21.61
C GLY A 158 23.82 -33.09 -20.64
N VAL A 159 22.81 -32.35 -20.27
CA VAL A 159 22.87 -31.21 -19.33
C VAL A 159 22.01 -31.49 -18.10
N ARG A 160 22.41 -32.49 -17.31
CA ARG A 160 21.67 -32.94 -16.12
C ARG A 160 20.21 -33.31 -16.39
N ASP A 161 19.92 -33.81 -17.58
CA ASP A 161 18.58 -34.15 -18.02
C ASP A 161 17.96 -35.30 -17.18
N GLU A 162 18.78 -36.17 -16.61
CA GLU A 162 18.36 -37.25 -15.72
C GLU A 162 17.70 -36.77 -14.41
N VAL A 163 17.94 -35.49 -14.00
CA VAL A 163 17.39 -34.87 -12.79
C VAL A 163 16.60 -33.59 -13.10
N SER A 164 16.30 -33.33 -14.38
CA SER A 164 15.47 -32.19 -14.79
C SER A 164 14.06 -32.29 -14.22
N TYR A 165 13.35 -31.14 -14.11
CA TYR A 165 11.96 -31.13 -13.62
C TYR A 165 11.05 -31.92 -14.54
N ILE A 166 11.30 -31.93 -15.84
CA ILE A 166 10.56 -32.72 -16.80
C ILE A 166 10.72 -34.22 -16.48
N THR A 167 11.95 -34.71 -16.27
CA THR A 167 12.21 -36.12 -15.90
C THR A 167 11.58 -36.46 -14.54
N GLN A 168 11.71 -35.55 -13.54
CA GLN A 168 11.10 -35.74 -12.24
C GLN A 168 9.56 -35.80 -12.32
N LEU A 169 8.96 -34.96 -13.17
CA LEU A 169 7.52 -34.95 -13.44
C LEU A 169 7.07 -36.29 -14.08
N GLU A 170 7.71 -36.66 -15.16
CA GLU A 170 7.33 -37.83 -15.95
C GLU A 170 7.56 -39.17 -15.20
N ASP A 171 8.72 -39.33 -14.57
CA ASP A 171 9.13 -40.60 -13.98
C ASP A 171 8.58 -40.83 -12.55
N ASN A 172 8.29 -39.74 -11.81
CA ASN A 172 7.98 -39.85 -10.39
C ASN A 172 6.68 -39.13 -10.00
N LEU A 173 6.53 -37.85 -10.24
CA LEU A 173 5.37 -37.12 -9.79
C LEU A 173 4.08 -37.61 -10.47
N SER A 174 4.20 -38.01 -11.72
CA SER A 174 3.13 -38.61 -12.52
C SER A 174 2.49 -39.88 -11.93
N LYS A 175 3.16 -40.54 -10.98
CA LYS A 175 2.63 -41.73 -10.28
C LYS A 175 1.50 -41.41 -9.30
N ASN A 176 1.33 -40.11 -8.95
CA ASN A 176 0.21 -39.69 -8.13
C ASN A 176 -1.04 -39.54 -9.00
N GLU A 177 -2.12 -40.12 -8.55
CA GLU A 177 -3.39 -40.09 -9.30
C GLU A 177 -4.06 -38.74 -9.25
N ASN A 178 -3.99 -38.05 -8.10
CA ASN A 178 -4.65 -36.77 -7.86
C ASN A 178 -3.70 -35.81 -7.18
N LEU A 179 -3.71 -34.55 -7.66
CA LEU A 179 -3.13 -33.39 -6.99
C LEU A 179 -4.18 -32.28 -6.99
N ASP A 180 -4.34 -31.60 -5.87
CA ASP A 180 -5.17 -30.38 -5.76
C ASP A 180 -4.44 -29.15 -6.27
N ALA A 181 -3.10 -29.16 -6.28
CA ALA A 181 -2.25 -28.12 -6.86
C ALA A 181 -0.86 -28.66 -7.17
N LEU A 182 -0.18 -28.03 -8.13
CA LEU A 182 1.25 -28.23 -8.40
C LEU A 182 2.02 -26.94 -8.20
N VAL A 183 2.92 -26.95 -7.23
CA VAL A 183 3.83 -25.83 -6.95
C VAL A 183 5.19 -26.12 -7.58
N VAL A 184 5.67 -25.20 -8.40
CA VAL A 184 6.91 -25.37 -9.19
C VAL A 184 7.92 -24.29 -8.82
N GLN A 185 9.15 -24.70 -8.52
CA GLN A 185 10.26 -23.77 -8.33
C GLN A 185 10.67 -23.13 -9.66
N LEU A 186 10.77 -21.80 -9.74
CA LEU A 186 11.54 -21.19 -10.81
C LEU A 186 13.03 -21.50 -10.57
N SER A 187 13.59 -22.34 -11.41
CA SER A 187 14.92 -22.92 -11.16
C SER A 187 16.04 -21.90 -11.25
N THR A 188 17.00 -21.95 -10.32
CA THR A 188 18.26 -21.20 -10.41
C THR A 188 19.38 -21.99 -11.12
N ASN A 189 19.16 -23.27 -11.42
CA ASN A 189 20.19 -24.08 -12.07
C ASN A 189 20.27 -23.80 -13.56
N ASP A 190 19.16 -23.49 -14.21
CA ASP A 190 19.11 -23.19 -15.64
C ASP A 190 19.99 -21.98 -15.98
N THR A 191 20.10 -20.99 -15.08
CA THR A 191 20.95 -19.82 -15.26
C THR A 191 22.44 -20.17 -15.29
N THR A 192 22.89 -21.08 -14.40
CA THR A 192 24.27 -21.51 -14.29
C THR A 192 24.67 -22.55 -15.32
N LEU A 193 23.71 -23.31 -15.85
CA LEU A 193 23.90 -24.32 -16.88
C LEU A 193 23.82 -23.74 -18.30
N GLY A 194 23.50 -22.46 -18.45
CA GLY A 194 23.40 -21.81 -19.75
C GLY A 194 22.27 -22.38 -20.64
N ILE A 195 21.15 -22.76 -20.06
CA ILE A 195 19.99 -23.21 -20.79
C ILE A 195 19.37 -22.04 -21.57
N GLU A 196 19.00 -22.28 -22.81
CA GLU A 196 18.38 -21.27 -23.65
C GLU A 196 16.96 -20.93 -23.15
N MET A 197 16.59 -19.65 -23.23
CA MET A 197 15.31 -19.15 -22.73
C MET A 197 14.13 -19.75 -23.51
N GLY A 198 14.22 -19.78 -24.84
CA GLY A 198 13.09 -20.13 -25.69
C GLY A 198 12.09 -18.99 -25.87
N GLU A 199 10.96 -19.30 -26.50
CA GLU A 199 9.86 -18.35 -26.72
C GLU A 199 8.52 -19.00 -26.34
N VAL A 200 7.53 -18.18 -25.96
CA VAL A 200 6.17 -18.63 -25.63
C VAL A 200 5.52 -19.13 -26.92
N SER A 201 5.10 -20.39 -26.91
CA SER A 201 4.42 -21.01 -28.06
C SER A 201 2.97 -20.48 -28.21
N SER A 202 2.45 -20.49 -29.44
CA SER A 202 1.02 -20.25 -29.68
C SER A 202 0.15 -21.51 -29.42
N SER A 203 0.76 -22.69 -29.29
CA SER A 203 0.07 -23.95 -29.04
C SER A 203 -0.31 -24.11 -27.55
N GLN A 204 -1.34 -24.89 -27.28
CA GLN A 204 -1.68 -25.37 -25.94
C GLN A 204 -1.46 -26.89 -25.77
N ASN A 205 -0.94 -27.55 -26.78
CA ASN A 205 -0.65 -28.99 -26.75
C ASN A 205 0.76 -29.24 -26.22
N LYS A 206 0.89 -30.08 -25.18
CA LYS A 206 2.17 -30.35 -24.53
C LYS A 206 3.24 -30.97 -25.49
N ASP A 207 2.80 -31.71 -26.53
CA ASP A 207 3.69 -32.34 -27.47
C ASP A 207 4.37 -31.39 -28.46
N ASP A 208 3.92 -30.14 -28.48
CA ASP A 208 4.44 -29.07 -29.35
C ASP A 208 5.53 -28.24 -28.68
N TYR A 209 5.86 -28.47 -27.41
CA TYR A 209 6.82 -27.63 -26.67
C TYR A 209 8.25 -28.18 -26.73
N ASP A 210 9.19 -27.31 -27.01
CA ASP A 210 10.62 -27.60 -26.88
C ASP A 210 11.06 -27.47 -25.42
N TYR A 211 10.81 -28.51 -24.64
CA TYR A 211 11.17 -28.55 -23.22
C TYR A 211 12.69 -28.59 -22.94
N SER A 212 13.55 -28.54 -24.00
CA SER A 212 14.98 -28.29 -23.83
C SER A 212 15.29 -26.84 -23.54
N THR A 213 14.31 -25.94 -23.67
CA THR A 213 14.39 -24.53 -23.33
C THR A 213 13.59 -24.23 -22.03
N VAL A 214 13.90 -23.12 -21.37
CA VAL A 214 13.27 -22.71 -20.11
C VAL A 214 11.76 -22.53 -20.28
N ILE A 215 11.34 -21.71 -21.27
CA ILE A 215 9.92 -21.42 -21.54
C ILE A 215 9.19 -22.67 -22.01
N GLY A 216 9.75 -23.44 -22.91
CA GLY A 216 9.13 -24.67 -23.38
C GLY A 216 8.92 -25.70 -22.27
N ALA A 217 9.86 -25.78 -21.31
CA ALA A 217 9.71 -26.63 -20.12
C ALA A 217 8.62 -26.12 -19.17
N MET A 218 8.52 -24.79 -18.96
CA MET A 218 7.40 -24.21 -18.18
C MET A 218 6.06 -24.58 -18.80
N GLU A 219 5.90 -24.35 -20.09
CA GLU A 219 4.65 -24.63 -20.81
C GLU A 219 4.33 -26.14 -20.83
N TYR A 220 5.34 -26.99 -20.97
CA TYR A 220 5.16 -28.47 -20.90
C TYR A 220 4.65 -28.90 -19.53
N ILE A 221 5.26 -28.41 -18.43
CA ILE A 221 4.84 -28.74 -17.06
C ILE A 221 3.40 -28.28 -16.82
N ILE A 222 3.04 -27.08 -17.25
CA ILE A 222 1.69 -26.53 -17.10
C ILE A 222 0.67 -27.37 -17.88
N ALA A 223 0.95 -27.63 -19.16
CA ALA A 223 0.05 -28.44 -20.01
C ALA A 223 -0.09 -29.85 -19.47
N TYR A 224 1.01 -30.46 -19.01
CA TYR A 224 1.00 -31.80 -18.41
C TYR A 224 0.13 -31.83 -17.15
N ALA A 225 0.29 -30.89 -16.24
CA ALA A 225 -0.48 -30.83 -15.01
C ALA A 225 -1.99 -30.63 -15.26
N LYS A 226 -2.32 -29.75 -16.22
CA LYS A 226 -3.71 -29.52 -16.65
C LYS A 226 -4.32 -30.78 -17.29
N GLU A 227 -3.57 -31.50 -18.13
CA GLU A 227 -4.06 -32.73 -18.76
C GLU A 227 -4.23 -33.86 -17.75
N LYS A 228 -3.26 -34.03 -16.85
CA LYS A 228 -3.23 -35.19 -15.94
C LYS A 228 -4.10 -35.03 -14.71
N TRP A 229 -4.00 -33.86 -14.03
CA TRP A 229 -4.66 -33.63 -12.73
C TRP A 229 -5.75 -32.58 -12.77
N ASN A 230 -5.82 -31.80 -13.84
CA ASN A 230 -6.69 -30.66 -13.96
C ASN A 230 -6.58 -29.73 -12.73
N CYS A 231 -5.37 -29.52 -12.22
CA CYS A 231 -5.11 -28.74 -11.02
C CYS A 231 -4.40 -27.41 -11.34
N PRO A 232 -4.50 -26.41 -10.45
CA PRO A 232 -3.71 -25.19 -10.51
C PRO A 232 -2.23 -25.48 -10.54
N VAL A 233 -1.49 -24.74 -11.39
CA VAL A 233 -0.03 -24.71 -11.39
C VAL A 233 0.42 -23.35 -10.89
N ILE A 234 1.31 -23.36 -9.91
CA ILE A 234 1.76 -22.15 -9.21
C ILE A 234 3.29 -22.17 -9.20
N PHE A 235 3.90 -21.19 -9.85
CA PHE A 235 5.36 -21.03 -9.77
C PHE A 235 5.75 -20.15 -8.58
N TYR A 236 6.83 -20.49 -7.88
CA TYR A 236 7.41 -19.58 -6.92
C TYR A 236 8.78 -19.08 -7.37
N ILE A 237 9.02 -17.80 -7.15
CA ILE A 237 10.23 -17.09 -7.49
C ILE A 237 11.04 -16.89 -6.20
N ASN A 238 12.33 -17.21 -6.22
CA ASN A 238 13.20 -17.06 -5.04
C ASN A 238 13.41 -15.59 -4.67
N PRO A 239 13.75 -15.29 -3.39
CA PRO A 239 14.01 -13.93 -2.94
C PRO A 239 15.15 -13.25 -3.70
N TYR A 240 15.02 -11.93 -3.86
CA TYR A 240 16.02 -11.09 -4.49
C TYR A 240 17.39 -11.18 -3.80
N LEU A 241 18.43 -11.19 -4.60
CA LEU A 241 19.82 -11.12 -4.13
C LEU A 241 20.34 -9.71 -4.34
N SER A 242 20.42 -8.92 -3.25
CA SER A 242 20.96 -7.57 -3.31
C SER A 242 22.48 -7.59 -3.56
N ASP A 243 23.00 -6.50 -4.10
CA ASP A 243 24.43 -6.33 -4.32
C ASP A 243 25.23 -6.51 -3.02
N GLU A 244 24.73 -6.00 -1.91
CA GLU A 244 25.36 -6.13 -0.60
C GLU A 244 25.49 -7.60 -0.15
N VAL A 245 24.48 -8.41 -0.38
CA VAL A 245 24.51 -9.86 -0.10
C VAL A 245 25.53 -10.56 -0.98
N ILE A 246 25.57 -10.21 -2.27
CA ILE A 246 26.54 -10.81 -3.22
C ILE A 246 27.97 -10.41 -2.86
N GLU A 247 28.22 -9.15 -2.55
CA GLU A 247 29.53 -8.64 -2.16
C GLU A 247 30.04 -9.27 -0.85
N LYS A 248 29.17 -9.39 0.16
CA LYS A 248 29.48 -10.07 1.41
C LYS A 248 29.87 -11.53 1.14
N PHE A 249 29.04 -12.26 0.41
CA PHE A 249 29.31 -13.66 0.06
C PHE A 249 30.58 -13.84 -0.76
N ALA A 250 30.77 -13.03 -1.79
CA ALA A 250 31.96 -13.10 -2.64
C ALA A 250 33.23 -12.82 -1.86
N LYS A 251 33.23 -11.86 -0.95
CA LYS A 251 34.35 -11.55 -0.06
C LYS A 251 34.68 -12.70 0.87
N GLU A 252 33.69 -13.33 1.47
CA GLU A 252 33.84 -14.45 2.41
C GLU A 252 34.33 -15.73 1.73
N ASN A 253 33.94 -15.95 0.47
CA ASN A 253 34.22 -17.18 -0.28
C ASN A 253 35.25 -17.02 -1.40
N ASN A 254 35.83 -15.82 -1.56
CA ASN A 254 36.75 -15.45 -2.63
C ASN A 254 36.20 -15.79 -4.03
N ALA A 255 34.90 -15.47 -4.23
CA ALA A 255 34.16 -15.75 -5.46
C ALA A 255 34.14 -14.52 -6.39
N ASN A 256 33.87 -14.74 -7.68
CA ASN A 256 33.74 -13.68 -8.66
C ASN A 256 32.35 -13.02 -8.59
N ILE A 257 32.30 -11.73 -8.24
CA ILE A 257 31.05 -10.97 -8.11
C ILE A 257 30.31 -10.91 -9.43
N ASP A 258 30.99 -10.64 -10.55
CA ASP A 258 30.35 -10.48 -11.85
C ASP A 258 29.69 -11.78 -12.32
N GLU A 259 30.31 -12.92 -12.08
CA GLU A 259 29.72 -14.24 -12.42
C GLU A 259 28.46 -14.52 -11.58
N ILE A 260 28.47 -14.14 -10.30
CA ILE A 260 27.32 -14.31 -9.42
C ILE A 260 26.18 -13.39 -9.87
N LYS A 261 26.46 -12.11 -10.15
CA LYS A 261 25.45 -11.16 -10.63
C LYS A 261 24.86 -11.61 -11.97
N GLU A 262 25.70 -12.04 -12.90
CA GLU A 262 25.20 -12.52 -14.20
C GLU A 262 24.27 -13.73 -14.07
N ALA A 263 24.59 -14.70 -13.20
CA ALA A 263 23.78 -15.90 -13.05
C ALA A 263 22.51 -15.65 -12.22
N TYR A 264 22.64 -15.02 -11.06
CA TYR A 264 21.59 -14.96 -10.04
C TYR A 264 20.82 -13.64 -9.97
N GLN A 265 21.25 -12.63 -10.72
CA GLN A 265 20.46 -11.40 -10.94
C GLN A 265 20.05 -11.32 -12.41
N ASN A 266 20.96 -10.98 -13.32
CA ASN A 266 20.63 -10.63 -14.70
C ASN A 266 19.95 -11.74 -15.50
N THR A 267 20.46 -12.99 -15.41
CA THR A 267 19.87 -14.12 -16.12
C THR A 267 18.60 -14.62 -15.44
N TYR A 268 18.55 -14.58 -14.09
CA TYR A 268 17.38 -14.97 -13.35
C TYR A 268 16.21 -14.00 -13.55
N GLU A 269 16.49 -12.70 -13.65
CA GLU A 269 15.50 -11.66 -13.98
C GLU A 269 14.84 -11.90 -15.35
N LYS A 270 15.64 -12.27 -16.37
CA LYS A 270 15.09 -12.69 -17.66
C LYS A 270 14.18 -13.94 -17.58
N MET A 271 14.49 -14.86 -16.66
CA MET A 271 13.60 -16.01 -16.40
C MET A 271 12.31 -15.59 -15.71
N ILE A 272 12.35 -14.61 -14.83
CA ILE A 272 11.16 -14.02 -14.19
C ILE A 272 10.27 -13.36 -15.24
N ASP A 273 10.84 -12.56 -16.12
CA ASP A 273 10.12 -11.94 -17.24
C ASP A 273 9.47 -12.99 -18.17
N ALA A 274 10.21 -14.09 -18.41
CA ALA A 274 9.70 -15.19 -19.20
C ALA A 274 8.52 -15.89 -18.50
N LEU A 275 8.61 -16.09 -17.18
CA LEU A 275 7.53 -16.66 -16.38
C LEU A 275 6.25 -15.81 -16.44
N TYR A 276 6.35 -14.49 -16.37
CA TYR A 276 5.20 -13.61 -16.49
C TYR A 276 4.55 -13.64 -17.88
N LYS A 277 5.35 -13.81 -18.95
CA LYS A 277 4.78 -14.04 -20.29
C LYS A 277 4.04 -15.38 -20.36
N VAL A 278 4.55 -16.43 -19.73
CA VAL A 278 3.90 -17.72 -19.62
C VAL A 278 2.63 -17.63 -18.76
N GLN A 279 2.68 -16.87 -17.65
CA GLN A 279 1.53 -16.58 -16.80
C GLN A 279 0.39 -15.96 -17.60
N ASN A 280 0.67 -14.91 -18.39
CA ASN A 280 -0.32 -14.23 -19.22
C ASN A 280 -1.02 -15.18 -20.22
N LYS A 281 -0.31 -16.17 -20.75
CA LYS A 281 -0.89 -17.18 -21.65
C LYS A 281 -1.73 -18.22 -20.91
N TRP A 282 -1.22 -18.70 -19.77
CA TRP A 282 -1.73 -19.91 -19.12
C TRP A 282 -2.62 -19.62 -17.91
N ASN A 283 -2.68 -18.40 -17.46
CA ASN A 283 -3.37 -17.98 -16.23
C ASN A 283 -2.97 -18.88 -15.04
N ILE A 284 -1.68 -18.95 -14.76
CA ILE A 284 -1.11 -19.71 -13.65
C ILE A 284 -0.83 -18.80 -12.45
N GLY A 285 -0.78 -19.37 -11.24
CA GLY A 285 -0.37 -18.65 -10.05
C GLY A 285 1.13 -18.37 -10.04
N VAL A 286 1.54 -17.21 -9.50
CA VAL A 286 2.94 -16.86 -9.27
C VAL A 286 3.11 -16.33 -7.86
N ILE A 287 3.97 -16.97 -7.09
CA ILE A 287 4.38 -16.51 -5.75
C ILE A 287 5.70 -15.78 -5.90
N ASP A 288 5.64 -14.46 -5.94
CA ASP A 288 6.79 -13.62 -6.19
C ASP A 288 7.44 -13.14 -4.88
N MET A 289 8.55 -13.80 -4.49
CA MET A 289 9.41 -13.33 -3.40
C MET A 289 10.53 -12.40 -3.88
N TRP A 290 10.76 -12.32 -5.21
CA TRP A 290 11.80 -11.49 -5.79
C TRP A 290 11.46 -10.00 -5.72
N ASN A 291 10.24 -9.66 -6.11
CA ASN A 291 9.77 -8.28 -6.10
C ASN A 291 9.12 -7.86 -4.77
N ASN A 292 8.96 -8.78 -3.84
CA ASN A 292 8.33 -8.52 -2.55
C ASN A 292 9.28 -7.75 -1.61
N ASP A 293 8.82 -6.61 -1.10
CA ASP A 293 9.62 -5.73 -0.25
C ASP A 293 10.01 -6.36 1.09
N ALA A 294 9.17 -7.22 1.66
CA ALA A 294 9.53 -7.93 2.90
C ALA A 294 10.73 -8.87 2.71
N PHE A 295 10.96 -9.34 1.48
CA PHE A 295 12.13 -10.14 1.13
C PHE A 295 13.33 -9.28 0.70
N LYS A 296 13.08 -8.13 0.07
CA LYS A 296 14.14 -7.20 -0.37
C LYS A 296 14.78 -6.44 0.80
N ASN A 297 13.97 -6.02 1.76
CA ASN A 297 14.39 -5.13 2.85
C ASN A 297 14.73 -5.87 4.15
N ILE A 298 14.90 -7.19 4.09
CA ILE A 298 15.29 -7.98 5.27
C ILE A 298 16.67 -7.56 5.79
N ASP A 299 16.81 -7.51 7.11
CA ASP A 299 18.10 -7.28 7.76
C ASP A 299 19.15 -8.26 7.23
N ILE A 300 20.30 -7.72 6.78
CA ILE A 300 21.33 -8.50 6.12
C ILE A 300 21.97 -9.55 7.04
N ASP A 301 22.10 -9.24 8.33
CA ASP A 301 22.69 -10.18 9.29
C ASP A 301 21.70 -11.28 9.65
N LEU A 302 20.42 -10.96 9.81
CA LEU A 302 19.37 -11.96 9.98
C LEU A 302 19.28 -12.89 8.76
N ARG A 303 19.31 -12.32 7.55
CA ARG A 303 19.31 -13.09 6.32
C ARG A 303 20.55 -13.99 6.21
N SER A 304 21.75 -13.41 6.28
CA SER A 304 22.97 -14.12 5.93
C SER A 304 23.49 -15.04 7.05
N ASN A 305 23.19 -14.75 8.32
CA ASN A 305 23.71 -15.50 9.46
C ASN A 305 22.69 -16.44 10.10
N TYR A 306 21.40 -16.27 9.80
CA TYR A 306 20.34 -17.07 10.43
C TYR A 306 19.40 -17.74 9.42
N TYR A 307 18.91 -17.00 8.42
CA TYR A 307 17.93 -17.55 7.47
C TYR A 307 18.55 -18.27 6.28
N MET A 308 19.78 -17.96 5.89
CA MET A 308 20.45 -18.55 4.76
C MET A 308 21.71 -19.30 5.18
N ALA A 309 21.89 -20.49 4.68
CA ALA A 309 23.09 -21.30 4.89
C ALA A 309 24.23 -20.93 3.91
N ASP A 310 23.86 -20.39 2.76
CA ASP A 310 24.73 -19.79 1.75
C ASP A 310 23.93 -18.74 0.98
N ILE A 311 24.39 -18.32 -0.20
CA ILE A 311 23.75 -17.24 -0.97
C ILE A 311 22.32 -17.57 -1.44
N ILE A 312 22.00 -18.87 -1.63
CA ILE A 312 20.71 -19.30 -2.23
C ILE A 312 19.95 -20.35 -1.41
N HIS A 313 20.59 -21.04 -0.48
CA HIS A 313 19.92 -22.13 0.26
C HIS A 313 19.53 -21.69 1.66
N PRO A 314 18.23 -21.72 1.99
CA PRO A 314 17.77 -21.44 3.34
C PRO A 314 18.19 -22.49 4.37
N THR A 315 18.28 -22.04 5.62
CA THR A 315 18.35 -22.91 6.80
C THR A 315 16.95 -23.37 7.22
N LYS A 316 16.83 -24.24 8.24
CA LYS A 316 15.52 -24.57 8.84
C LYS A 316 14.80 -23.30 9.33
N ALA A 317 15.52 -22.39 9.99
CA ALA A 317 14.97 -21.10 10.42
C ALA A 317 14.46 -20.27 9.23
N GLY A 318 15.21 -20.18 8.14
CA GLY A 318 14.82 -19.48 6.93
C GLY A 318 13.58 -20.07 6.26
N TYR A 319 13.50 -21.39 6.21
CA TYR A 319 12.27 -22.03 5.68
C TYR A 319 11.08 -21.79 6.60
N LEU A 320 11.23 -21.99 7.93
CA LEU A 320 10.11 -21.92 8.86
C LEU A 320 9.59 -20.49 9.07
N PHE A 321 10.48 -19.52 9.26
CA PHE A 321 10.09 -18.17 9.67
C PHE A 321 10.04 -17.16 8.53
N TRP A 322 10.58 -17.47 7.36
CA TRP A 322 10.65 -16.54 6.23
C TRP A 322 9.91 -17.06 4.98
N TYR A 323 10.21 -18.27 4.50
CA TYR A 323 9.57 -18.84 3.29
C TYR A 323 8.14 -19.33 3.56
N THR A 324 7.98 -20.18 4.58
CA THR A 324 6.72 -20.89 4.84
C THR A 324 5.54 -19.96 5.05
N PRO A 325 5.62 -18.91 5.90
CA PRO A 325 4.45 -18.07 6.13
C PRO A 325 3.94 -17.39 4.86
N TYR A 326 4.85 -16.89 4.05
CA TYR A 326 4.50 -16.22 2.81
C TYR A 326 3.95 -17.19 1.75
N ILE A 327 4.67 -18.30 1.48
CA ILE A 327 4.24 -19.26 0.47
C ILE A 327 2.91 -19.90 0.88
N GLN A 328 2.72 -20.23 2.16
CA GLN A 328 1.45 -20.78 2.66
C GLN A 328 0.29 -19.83 2.41
N ALA A 329 0.43 -18.56 2.79
CA ALA A 329 -0.61 -17.56 2.61
C ALA A 329 -0.99 -17.38 1.13
N GLN A 330 -0.01 -17.36 0.23
CA GLN A 330 -0.28 -17.26 -1.21
C GLN A 330 -0.93 -18.55 -1.76
N LEU A 331 -0.54 -19.73 -1.27
CA LEU A 331 -1.18 -20.98 -1.65
C LEU A 331 -2.64 -21.06 -1.15
N GLU A 332 -2.89 -20.64 0.07
CA GLU A 332 -4.25 -20.55 0.61
C GLU A 332 -5.11 -19.65 -0.28
N LYS A 333 -4.62 -18.48 -0.63
CA LYS A 333 -5.29 -17.55 -1.53
C LYS A 333 -5.55 -18.15 -2.92
N GLU A 334 -4.54 -18.74 -3.54
CA GLU A 334 -4.65 -19.35 -4.88
C GLU A 334 -5.62 -20.54 -4.91
N LEU A 335 -5.72 -21.30 -3.82
CA LEU A 335 -6.57 -22.48 -3.73
C LEU A 335 -7.95 -22.21 -3.12
N GLU A 336 -8.15 -21.13 -2.39
CA GLU A 336 -9.47 -20.65 -1.99
C GLU A 336 -10.25 -20.13 -3.19
N ASN A 337 -9.60 -19.42 -4.07
CA ASN A 337 -10.17 -18.96 -5.34
C ASN A 337 -10.49 -20.11 -6.32
N LYS A 338 -10.10 -21.35 -6.01
CA LYS A 338 -10.20 -22.51 -6.91
C LYS A 338 -10.92 -23.73 -6.31
N SER A 339 -11.65 -23.59 -5.20
CA SER A 339 -12.39 -24.71 -4.63
C SER A 339 -13.73 -24.91 -5.32
N THR A 340 -13.86 -26.06 -5.95
CA THR A 340 -15.04 -26.76 -6.45
C THR A 340 -15.54 -26.47 -7.85
N ASP A 341 -15.53 -27.52 -8.67
CA ASP A 341 -16.38 -27.95 -9.82
C ASP A 341 -17.30 -26.93 -10.55
N GLU A 342 -17.02 -25.64 -10.50
CA GLU A 342 -17.70 -24.65 -11.31
C GLU A 342 -16.66 -23.93 -12.15
N LYS A 343 -16.92 -23.83 -13.44
CA LYS A 343 -16.13 -23.08 -14.41
C LYS A 343 -15.87 -21.70 -13.84
N GLU A 344 -14.61 -21.40 -13.52
CA GLU A 344 -14.18 -20.09 -13.07
C GLU A 344 -14.55 -19.05 -14.09
N HIS A 345 -15.35 -18.09 -13.66
CA HIS A 345 -15.52 -16.85 -14.33
C HIS A 345 -14.58 -15.83 -13.68
N THR A 346 -13.33 -15.84 -14.11
CA THR A 346 -12.40 -14.76 -13.76
C THR A 346 -12.79 -13.56 -14.58
N VAL A 347 -13.46 -12.61 -13.96
CA VAL A 347 -13.72 -11.32 -14.58
C VAL A 347 -12.45 -10.51 -14.45
N THR A 348 -11.68 -10.41 -15.53
CA THR A 348 -10.55 -9.49 -15.59
C THR A 348 -11.04 -8.16 -16.11
N LEU A 349 -10.65 -7.06 -15.47
CA LEU A 349 -11.00 -5.70 -15.85
C LEU A 349 -10.55 -5.30 -17.26
N THR A 350 -9.71 -6.08 -17.91
CA THR A 350 -9.09 -5.78 -19.20
C THR A 350 -9.65 -6.55 -20.39
N GLN A 351 -10.55 -7.52 -20.17
CA GLN A 351 -11.17 -8.26 -21.27
C GLN A 351 -12.68 -8.20 -21.15
N ALA A 352 -13.36 -7.81 -22.22
CA ALA A 352 -14.79 -8.02 -22.35
C ALA A 352 -15.06 -9.52 -22.19
N SER A 353 -15.44 -9.95 -21.01
CA SER A 353 -15.86 -11.32 -20.76
C SER A 353 -17.29 -11.49 -21.31
N HIS A 354 -17.77 -12.72 -21.51
CA HIS A 354 -19.12 -12.96 -22.00
C HIS A 354 -20.23 -12.43 -21.04
N ASN A 355 -19.86 -12.02 -19.84
CA ASN A 355 -20.78 -11.45 -18.85
C ASN A 355 -20.63 -9.93 -18.66
N ARG A 356 -19.86 -9.24 -19.51
CA ARG A 356 -19.65 -7.80 -19.38
C ARG A 356 -19.48 -7.14 -20.74
N TYR A 357 -20.12 -5.98 -20.93
CA TYR A 357 -19.93 -5.09 -22.05
C TYR A 357 -19.40 -3.76 -21.53
N ASP A 358 -18.24 -3.34 -22.03
CA ASP A 358 -17.54 -2.12 -21.58
C ASP A 358 -17.69 -1.02 -22.62
N TYR A 359 -18.06 0.17 -22.16
CA TYR A 359 -18.21 1.36 -22.96
C TYR A 359 -17.45 2.52 -22.32
N ASN A 360 -16.81 3.32 -23.14
CA ASN A 360 -16.22 4.58 -22.73
C ASN A 360 -17.03 5.72 -23.32
N ALA A 361 -17.52 6.59 -22.46
CA ALA A 361 -18.21 7.79 -22.87
C ALA A 361 -17.34 9.00 -22.54
N LEU A 362 -17.09 9.84 -23.54
CA LEU A 362 -16.25 11.02 -23.43
C LEU A 362 -17.11 12.26 -23.68
N GLU A 363 -16.94 13.26 -22.84
CA GLU A 363 -17.55 14.55 -23.06
C GLU A 363 -16.81 15.36 -24.13
N ASP A 364 -17.50 16.28 -24.78
CA ASP A 364 -16.91 17.21 -25.73
C ASP A 364 -15.80 18.04 -25.06
N GLY A 365 -14.60 17.94 -25.61
CA GLY A 365 -13.41 18.62 -25.10
C GLY A 365 -12.49 17.77 -24.19
N TYR A 366 -12.94 16.58 -23.79
CA TYR A 366 -12.03 15.61 -23.21
C TYR A 366 -11.08 15.02 -24.25
N THR A 367 -9.80 15.02 -23.97
CA THR A 367 -8.85 14.28 -24.81
C THR A 367 -8.84 12.81 -24.37
N THR A 368 -8.62 11.91 -25.31
CA THR A 368 -8.46 10.47 -25.02
C THR A 368 -7.28 10.17 -24.10
N ASP A 369 -6.44 11.16 -23.85
CA ASP A 369 -5.19 11.05 -23.09
C ASP A 369 -5.35 11.44 -21.62
N TYR A 370 -6.54 11.90 -21.20
CA TYR A 370 -6.82 12.23 -19.81
C TYR A 370 -7.97 11.40 -19.25
N SER A 371 -7.67 10.52 -18.31
CA SER A 371 -8.64 9.78 -17.53
C SER A 371 -8.32 9.97 -16.03
N SER A 372 -9.16 10.74 -15.35
CA SER A 372 -9.05 10.90 -13.90
C SER A 372 -9.71 9.71 -13.18
N ILE A 373 -9.15 9.30 -12.05
CA ILE A 373 -9.80 8.35 -11.14
C ILE A 373 -11.09 8.91 -10.54
N MET A 374 -11.35 10.21 -10.73
CA MET A 374 -12.60 10.88 -10.39
C MET A 374 -13.69 10.68 -11.45
N SER A 375 -13.37 10.19 -12.63
CA SER A 375 -14.35 9.93 -13.67
C SER A 375 -15.35 8.86 -13.21
N PRO A 376 -16.67 9.04 -13.44
CA PRO A 376 -17.66 8.07 -13.01
C PRO A 376 -17.42 6.69 -13.63
N GLN A 377 -17.50 5.67 -12.80
CA GLN A 377 -17.54 4.28 -13.24
C GLN A 377 -18.95 3.73 -12.98
N TYR A 378 -19.70 3.52 -14.04
CA TYR A 378 -21.06 2.99 -13.96
C TYR A 378 -21.05 1.48 -14.09
N TYR A 379 -21.62 0.79 -13.11
CA TYR A 379 -21.85 -0.64 -13.11
C TYR A 379 -23.34 -0.89 -13.27
N VAL A 380 -23.78 -1.30 -14.48
CA VAL A 380 -25.18 -1.43 -14.86
C VAL A 380 -25.57 -2.90 -14.89
N TYR A 381 -26.53 -3.26 -14.07
CA TYR A 381 -27.14 -4.58 -13.97
C TYR A 381 -28.55 -4.55 -14.55
N ALA A 382 -28.79 -5.27 -15.65
CA ALA A 382 -30.06 -5.25 -16.36
C ALA A 382 -30.56 -6.65 -16.78
N GLY A 383 -30.12 -7.70 -16.09
CA GLY A 383 -30.45 -9.08 -16.45
C GLY A 383 -29.53 -9.64 -17.54
N ASN A 384 -29.96 -10.74 -18.11
CA ASN A 384 -29.20 -11.43 -19.16
C ASN A 384 -29.42 -10.78 -20.53
N VAL A 385 -28.74 -9.70 -20.81
CA VAL A 385 -28.82 -8.95 -22.06
C VAL A 385 -27.63 -9.30 -22.99
N ASN A 386 -27.86 -9.34 -24.29
CA ASN A 386 -26.79 -9.43 -25.26
C ASN A 386 -26.22 -8.04 -25.57
N LYS A 387 -25.18 -7.95 -26.42
CA LYS A 387 -24.49 -6.68 -26.71
C LYS A 387 -25.44 -5.64 -27.33
N GLU A 388 -26.27 -6.02 -28.30
CA GLU A 388 -27.21 -5.11 -28.97
C GLU A 388 -28.28 -4.60 -28.01
N GLU A 389 -28.78 -5.46 -27.15
CA GLU A 389 -29.72 -5.09 -26.09
C GLU A 389 -29.08 -4.15 -25.05
N ALA A 390 -27.80 -4.37 -24.70
CA ALA A 390 -27.02 -3.51 -23.80
C ALA A 390 -26.84 -2.11 -24.42
N GLU A 391 -26.44 -2.02 -25.69
CA GLU A 391 -26.32 -0.75 -26.42
C GLU A 391 -27.66 -0.01 -26.48
N THR A 392 -28.73 -0.73 -26.83
CA THR A 392 -30.10 -0.18 -26.85
C THR A 392 -30.51 0.37 -25.49
N LEU A 393 -30.16 -0.33 -24.41
CA LEU A 393 -30.42 0.10 -23.02
C LEU A 393 -29.71 1.40 -22.69
N LEU A 394 -28.42 1.50 -23.01
CA LEU A 394 -27.63 2.71 -22.77
C LEU A 394 -28.16 3.91 -23.55
N ASP A 395 -28.61 3.69 -24.82
CA ASP A 395 -29.28 4.72 -25.62
C ASP A 395 -30.63 5.15 -24.99
N GLN A 396 -31.39 4.21 -24.43
CA GLN A 396 -32.64 4.52 -23.74
C GLN A 396 -32.38 5.32 -22.45
N MET A 397 -31.29 5.04 -21.74
CA MET A 397 -30.87 5.81 -20.56
C MET A 397 -30.35 7.19 -20.93
N LYS A 398 -29.93 7.39 -22.17
CA LYS A 398 -29.19 8.60 -22.62
C LYS A 398 -27.98 8.90 -21.74
N ILE A 399 -27.30 7.88 -21.29
CA ILE A 399 -26.20 8.03 -20.34
C ILE A 399 -25.04 8.82 -20.97
N ALA A 400 -24.77 8.63 -22.25
CA ALA A 400 -23.73 9.35 -22.99
C ALA A 400 -24.07 10.85 -23.16
N ASP A 401 -25.36 11.20 -23.25
CA ASP A 401 -25.82 12.58 -23.40
C ASP A 401 -25.75 13.34 -22.05
N ASN A 402 -25.67 12.62 -20.95
CA ASN A 402 -25.77 13.16 -19.59
C ASN A 402 -24.46 12.91 -18.78
N LEU A 403 -23.30 13.13 -19.41
CA LEU A 403 -22.01 12.97 -18.72
C LEU A 403 -21.66 14.12 -17.77
N HIS A 404 -22.29 15.28 -17.99
CA HIS A 404 -22.15 16.45 -17.10
C HIS A 404 -20.68 16.85 -16.82
N GLU A 405 -19.89 17.05 -17.86
CA GLU A 405 -18.46 17.42 -17.77
C GLU A 405 -17.53 16.29 -17.29
N TRP A 406 -17.96 15.04 -17.43
CA TRP A 406 -17.19 13.89 -16.97
C TRP A 406 -17.08 12.81 -18.05
N ALA A 407 -15.87 12.41 -18.38
CA ALA A 407 -15.68 11.15 -19.07
C ALA A 407 -16.14 10.02 -18.13
N ALA A 408 -16.73 8.97 -18.69
CA ALA A 408 -17.24 7.85 -17.91
C ALA A 408 -16.84 6.50 -18.50
N THR A 409 -16.59 5.55 -17.64
CA THR A 409 -16.51 4.14 -18.02
C THR A 409 -17.81 3.46 -17.60
N ILE A 410 -18.43 2.73 -18.53
CA ILE A 410 -19.71 2.07 -18.31
C ILE A 410 -19.54 0.57 -18.50
N HIS A 411 -19.88 -0.19 -17.48
CA HIS A 411 -19.84 -1.65 -17.47
C HIS A 411 -21.27 -2.19 -17.40
N VAL A 412 -21.78 -2.79 -18.48
CA VAL A 412 -23.05 -3.53 -18.45
C VAL A 412 -22.73 -4.97 -18.12
N ILE A 413 -23.22 -5.43 -16.97
CA ILE A 413 -22.86 -6.74 -16.40
C ILE A 413 -24.06 -7.67 -16.50
N THR A 414 -23.85 -8.83 -17.09
CA THR A 414 -24.84 -9.90 -17.19
C THR A 414 -24.59 -11.00 -16.16
N PRO A 415 -25.60 -11.80 -15.80
CA PRO A 415 -25.41 -12.88 -14.83
C PRO A 415 -24.35 -13.90 -15.27
N LEU A 416 -23.52 -14.34 -14.34
CA LEU A 416 -22.45 -15.33 -14.57
C LEU A 416 -22.99 -16.67 -15.07
N ASN A 417 -24.19 -17.05 -14.65
CA ASN A 417 -24.84 -18.29 -15.07
C ASN A 417 -25.74 -18.17 -16.30
N ASN A 418 -25.77 -17.02 -16.97
CA ASN A 418 -26.61 -16.69 -18.12
C ASN A 418 -28.14 -16.80 -17.85
N ASP A 419 -28.57 -16.74 -16.60
CA ASP A 419 -30.00 -16.82 -16.22
C ASP A 419 -30.33 -15.67 -15.24
N GLN A 420 -29.92 -15.75 -14.03
CA GLN A 420 -30.19 -14.76 -12.99
C GLN A 420 -28.96 -14.43 -12.16
N TYR A 421 -28.93 -13.24 -11.57
CA TYR A 421 -27.89 -12.86 -10.65
C TYR A 421 -27.97 -13.65 -9.34
N THR A 422 -26.80 -13.95 -8.77
CA THR A 422 -26.64 -14.73 -7.55
C THR A 422 -25.63 -14.06 -6.61
N GLN A 423 -25.37 -14.64 -5.43
CA GLN A 423 -24.29 -14.20 -4.54
C GLN A 423 -22.93 -14.18 -5.23
N LYS A 424 -22.66 -15.09 -6.17
CA LYS A 424 -21.40 -15.10 -6.92
C LYS A 424 -21.21 -13.85 -7.79
N ASP A 425 -22.28 -13.31 -8.33
CA ASP A 425 -22.24 -12.07 -9.08
C ASP A 425 -21.90 -10.90 -8.14
N ALA A 426 -22.38 -10.91 -6.89
CA ALA A 426 -22.03 -9.93 -5.89
C ALA A 426 -20.56 -10.07 -5.45
N ASP A 427 -20.09 -11.29 -5.23
CA ASP A 427 -18.68 -11.56 -4.91
C ASP A 427 -17.77 -11.07 -6.06
N SER A 428 -18.17 -11.33 -7.31
CA SER A 428 -17.46 -10.87 -8.51
C SER A 428 -17.46 -9.33 -8.65
N PHE A 429 -18.52 -8.65 -8.24
CA PHE A 429 -18.58 -7.19 -8.24
C PHE A 429 -17.44 -6.56 -7.41
N ILE A 430 -17.15 -7.14 -6.27
CA ILE A 430 -16.05 -6.67 -5.42
C ILE A 430 -14.70 -6.77 -6.13
N ASP A 431 -14.50 -7.83 -6.89
CA ASP A 431 -13.27 -8.01 -7.68
C ASP A 431 -13.20 -7.07 -8.89
N LEU A 432 -14.37 -6.68 -9.43
CA LEU A 432 -14.46 -5.69 -10.52
C LEU A 432 -14.12 -4.27 -10.10
N LEU A 433 -14.35 -3.89 -8.85
CA LEU A 433 -14.14 -2.52 -8.38
C LEU A 433 -12.69 -2.06 -8.49
N GLY A 434 -11.73 -2.99 -8.50
CA GLY A 434 -10.32 -2.65 -8.54
C GLY A 434 -9.90 -1.76 -7.35
N THR A 435 -8.73 -1.18 -7.48
CA THR A 435 -8.20 -0.18 -6.55
C THR A 435 -8.24 1.19 -7.22
N GLY A 436 -8.64 2.21 -6.51
CA GLY A 436 -8.41 3.60 -6.88
C GLY A 436 -9.60 4.40 -7.41
N SER A 437 -10.80 3.86 -7.63
CA SER A 437 -11.95 4.70 -8.02
C SER A 437 -12.75 5.17 -6.81
N SER A 438 -12.92 6.48 -6.69
CA SER A 438 -13.77 7.12 -5.67
C SER A 438 -15.17 7.46 -6.18
N ASN A 439 -15.48 7.18 -7.45
CA ASN A 439 -16.72 7.59 -8.10
C ASN A 439 -17.47 6.41 -8.76
N VAL A 440 -17.68 5.36 -7.97
CA VAL A 440 -18.40 4.16 -8.42
C VAL A 440 -19.92 4.37 -8.28
N LYS A 441 -20.63 4.29 -9.39
CA LYS A 441 -22.09 4.43 -9.49
C LYS A 441 -22.70 3.08 -9.89
N VAL A 442 -23.59 2.54 -9.10
CA VAL A 442 -24.26 1.26 -9.40
C VAL A 442 -25.70 1.51 -9.85
N ILE A 443 -26.07 0.92 -10.99
CA ILE A 443 -27.40 1.06 -11.57
C ILE A 443 -28.02 -0.34 -11.74
N GLY A 444 -29.19 -0.53 -11.17
CA GLY A 444 -30.00 -1.74 -11.32
C GLY A 444 -31.28 -1.46 -12.08
N ILE A 445 -31.63 -2.28 -13.07
CA ILE A 445 -32.84 -2.14 -13.88
C ILE A 445 -33.61 -3.47 -13.83
N ASP A 446 -34.88 -3.45 -13.43
CA ASP A 446 -35.78 -4.60 -13.31
C ASP A 446 -35.16 -5.76 -12.48
N ASP A 447 -34.77 -6.88 -13.09
CA ASP A 447 -34.10 -7.98 -12.43
C ASP A 447 -32.75 -7.56 -11.84
N GLY A 448 -32.03 -6.69 -12.53
CA GLY A 448 -30.81 -6.06 -12.05
C GLY A 448 -31.05 -5.17 -10.83
N ALA A 449 -32.20 -4.45 -10.78
CA ALA A 449 -32.59 -3.68 -9.60
C ALA A 449 -32.88 -4.60 -8.40
N THR A 450 -33.51 -5.75 -8.63
CA THR A 450 -33.71 -6.77 -7.60
C THR A 450 -32.37 -7.28 -7.04
N PHE A 451 -31.40 -7.53 -7.93
CA PHE A 451 -30.05 -7.94 -7.56
C PHE A 451 -29.32 -6.84 -6.75
N VAL A 452 -29.33 -5.61 -7.25
CA VAL A 452 -28.71 -4.48 -6.55
C VAL A 452 -29.29 -4.31 -5.14
N ASN A 453 -30.61 -4.38 -5.02
CA ASN A 453 -31.28 -4.25 -3.73
C ASN A 453 -30.92 -5.37 -2.74
N ASN A 454 -30.86 -6.63 -3.19
CA ASN A 454 -30.69 -7.77 -2.29
C ASN A 454 -29.23 -8.13 -2.02
N TYR A 455 -28.30 -7.76 -2.91
CA TYR A 455 -26.90 -8.17 -2.79
C TYR A 455 -25.92 -6.98 -2.77
N ILE A 456 -25.95 -6.11 -3.80
CA ILE A 456 -24.96 -5.02 -3.88
C ILE A 456 -25.14 -4.02 -2.74
N SER A 457 -26.38 -3.74 -2.32
CA SER A 457 -26.65 -2.90 -1.15
C SER A 457 -25.96 -3.37 0.13
N GLN A 458 -25.59 -4.64 0.22
CA GLN A 458 -24.88 -5.24 1.34
C GLN A 458 -23.35 -5.04 1.26
N GLU A 459 -22.83 -4.76 0.07
CA GLU A 459 -21.41 -4.63 -0.24
C GLU A 459 -21.04 -3.19 -0.67
N CYS A 460 -21.83 -2.21 -0.22
CA CYS A 460 -21.72 -0.85 -0.74
C CYS A 460 -20.62 0.04 -0.13
N TYR A 461 -19.71 -0.50 0.66
CA TYR A 461 -18.60 0.27 1.25
C TYR A 461 -17.68 0.94 0.22
N ALA A 462 -17.64 0.44 -1.01
CA ALA A 462 -16.88 1.00 -2.12
C ALA A 462 -17.76 1.76 -3.13
N VAL A 463 -19.08 1.77 -2.94
CA VAL A 463 -20.04 2.38 -3.86
C VAL A 463 -20.35 3.80 -3.42
N ALA A 464 -20.17 4.77 -4.32
CA ALA A 464 -20.51 6.15 -4.05
C ALA A 464 -22.03 6.34 -4.01
N ASP A 465 -22.74 5.79 -5.01
CA ASP A 465 -24.19 5.95 -5.15
C ASP A 465 -24.84 4.75 -5.81
N ILE A 466 -26.15 4.58 -5.55
CA ILE A 466 -26.98 3.56 -6.17
C ILE A 466 -28.18 4.21 -6.86
N MET A 467 -28.52 3.73 -8.06
CA MET A 467 -29.81 3.95 -8.72
C MET A 467 -30.48 2.60 -8.96
N THR A 468 -31.78 2.49 -8.67
CA THR A 468 -32.59 1.36 -9.10
C THR A 468 -33.83 1.81 -9.89
N TYR A 469 -34.17 1.07 -10.93
CA TYR A 469 -35.36 1.28 -11.72
C TYR A 469 -36.25 0.02 -11.66
N GLY A 470 -37.35 0.08 -10.93
CA GLY A 470 -38.16 -1.11 -10.61
C GLY A 470 -37.51 -2.04 -9.59
N GLY A 471 -37.72 -3.33 -9.78
CA GLY A 471 -37.14 -4.38 -8.94
C GLY A 471 -37.83 -4.57 -7.60
N THR A 472 -37.45 -5.63 -6.91
CA THR A 472 -37.95 -5.97 -5.57
C THR A 472 -36.79 -6.06 -4.57
N MET A 473 -37.18 -6.12 -3.29
CA MET A 473 -36.24 -6.38 -2.19
C MET A 473 -36.87 -7.34 -1.21
N ASP A 474 -36.07 -8.30 -0.74
CA ASP A 474 -36.50 -9.25 0.28
C ASP A 474 -36.56 -8.58 1.65
N GLU A 475 -37.42 -9.08 2.53
CA GLU A 475 -37.48 -8.63 3.91
C GLU A 475 -36.28 -9.13 4.73
N GLY A 476 -35.92 -8.37 5.77
CA GLY A 476 -34.99 -8.83 6.80
C GLY A 476 -33.52 -8.47 6.57
N HIS A 477 -33.20 -7.71 5.53
CA HIS A 477 -31.87 -7.12 5.38
C HIS A 477 -31.62 -6.07 6.47
N ASP A 478 -30.58 -6.24 7.24
CA ASP A 478 -30.16 -5.31 8.28
C ASP A 478 -28.73 -4.85 8.02
N TYR A 479 -28.61 -3.66 7.46
CA TYR A 479 -27.35 -3.16 6.97
C TYR A 479 -27.07 -1.73 7.45
N ASN A 480 -25.81 -1.38 7.65
CA ASN A 480 -25.42 -0.15 8.33
C ASN A 480 -24.56 0.80 7.48
N VAL A 481 -24.23 0.45 6.23
CA VAL A 481 -23.46 1.36 5.38
C VAL A 481 -24.41 2.34 4.70
N PRO A 482 -24.30 3.64 4.99
CA PRO A 482 -25.04 4.63 4.26
C PRO A 482 -24.53 4.70 2.82
N VAL A 483 -25.44 4.51 1.87
CA VAL A 483 -25.21 4.72 0.46
C VAL A 483 -26.34 5.57 -0.09
N PRO A 484 -26.04 6.76 -0.66
CA PRO A 484 -27.03 7.58 -1.31
C PRO A 484 -27.73 6.82 -2.42
N ALA A 485 -29.05 6.93 -2.52
CA ALA A 485 -29.83 6.15 -3.46
C ALA A 485 -30.92 6.95 -4.17
N TYR A 486 -31.03 6.77 -5.48
CA TYR A 486 -32.18 7.16 -6.29
C TYR A 486 -33.00 5.91 -6.63
N LEU A 487 -34.24 5.87 -6.17
CA LEU A 487 -35.11 4.71 -6.33
C LEU A 487 -36.27 5.09 -7.25
N SER A 488 -36.24 4.65 -8.50
CA SER A 488 -37.33 4.85 -9.46
C SER A 488 -38.29 3.65 -9.41
N GLN A 489 -39.55 3.91 -9.22
CA GLN A 489 -40.62 2.91 -9.15
C GLN A 489 -40.36 1.76 -8.16
N PRO A 490 -39.81 2.05 -6.92
CA PRO A 490 -39.35 1.02 -6.01
C PRO A 490 -40.51 0.29 -5.32
N CYS A 491 -40.24 -0.93 -4.85
CA CYS A 491 -41.04 -1.54 -3.80
C CYS A 491 -40.83 -0.81 -2.45
N GLN A 492 -41.78 -0.96 -1.53
CA GLN A 492 -41.74 -0.27 -0.22
C GLN A 492 -40.57 -0.77 0.64
N GLU A 493 -40.22 -2.03 0.53
CA GLU A 493 -39.10 -2.67 1.25
C GLU A 493 -37.78 -2.01 0.93
N ALA A 494 -37.48 -1.74 -0.35
CA ALA A 494 -36.30 -1.03 -0.79
C ALA A 494 -36.23 0.40 -0.22
N VAL A 495 -37.33 1.13 -0.27
CA VAL A 495 -37.42 2.49 0.34
C VAL A 495 -37.09 2.43 1.82
N ASN A 496 -37.70 1.51 2.55
CA ASN A 496 -37.52 1.35 4.00
C ASN A 496 -36.02 1.02 4.32
N TYR A 497 -35.42 0.13 3.54
CA TYR A 497 -34.06 -0.29 3.71
C TYR A 497 -33.06 0.90 3.53
N TYR A 498 -33.11 1.56 2.36
CA TYR A 498 -32.18 2.65 2.07
C TYR A 498 -32.39 3.86 3.00
N VAL A 499 -33.62 4.17 3.37
CA VAL A 499 -33.93 5.23 4.35
C VAL A 499 -33.31 4.89 5.71
N LYS A 500 -33.42 3.63 6.16
CA LYS A 500 -32.84 3.17 7.43
C LYS A 500 -31.30 3.19 7.35
N ALA A 501 -30.69 2.67 6.28
CA ALA A 501 -29.25 2.63 6.10
C ALA A 501 -28.62 4.03 6.11
N ASN A 502 -29.27 5.01 5.47
CA ASN A 502 -28.84 6.41 5.45
C ASN A 502 -29.25 7.19 6.71
N GLN A 503 -29.97 6.59 7.65
CA GLN A 503 -30.54 7.28 8.82
C GLN A 503 -31.29 8.54 8.41
N ALA A 504 -32.00 8.47 7.28
CA ALA A 504 -32.66 9.60 6.65
C ALA A 504 -34.12 9.74 7.14
N GLU A 505 -34.56 10.98 7.25
CA GLU A 505 -35.92 11.32 7.58
C GLU A 505 -36.65 11.93 6.39
N LYS A 506 -37.95 11.74 6.30
CA LYS A 506 -38.76 12.26 5.19
C LYS A 506 -38.71 13.80 5.14
N GLY A 507 -38.22 14.32 4.03
CA GLY A 507 -38.28 15.73 3.67
C GLY A 507 -39.44 16.08 2.73
N LYS A 508 -39.18 17.00 1.79
CA LYS A 508 -40.14 17.39 0.75
C LYS A 508 -40.03 16.46 -0.46
N ASP A 509 -41.09 16.39 -1.23
CA ASP A 509 -41.13 15.83 -2.60
C ASP A 509 -40.48 14.43 -2.78
N ASN A 510 -40.78 13.50 -1.85
CA ASN A 510 -40.21 12.15 -1.81
C ASN A 510 -38.67 12.08 -1.60
N VAL A 511 -38.05 13.14 -1.08
CA VAL A 511 -36.66 13.16 -0.67
C VAL A 511 -36.56 12.86 0.81
N TYR A 512 -35.69 11.94 1.18
CA TYR A 512 -35.33 11.63 2.56
C TYR A 512 -33.89 12.04 2.79
N LEU A 513 -33.62 12.78 3.87
CA LEU A 513 -32.29 13.34 4.16
C LEU A 513 -31.89 13.00 5.60
N ASN A 514 -30.60 12.71 5.77
CA ASN A 514 -30.01 12.70 7.09
C ASN A 514 -29.81 14.13 7.59
N LYS A 515 -30.18 14.44 8.82
CA LYS A 515 -30.12 15.79 9.40
C LYS A 515 -28.68 16.28 9.62
N GLU A 516 -27.76 15.35 9.85
CA GLU A 516 -26.37 15.67 10.15
C GLU A 516 -25.49 15.67 8.89
N ASN A 517 -25.90 14.93 7.86
CA ASN A 517 -25.20 14.83 6.59
C ASN A 517 -26.17 14.65 5.42
N GLU A 518 -26.46 15.71 4.69
CA GLU A 518 -27.39 15.71 3.55
C GLU A 518 -26.92 14.85 2.38
N LEU A 519 -25.65 14.43 2.34
CA LEU A 519 -25.19 13.45 1.36
C LEU A 519 -25.77 12.05 1.59
N GLN A 520 -26.11 11.72 2.85
CA GLN A 520 -26.86 10.50 3.18
C GLN A 520 -28.34 10.70 2.85
N ARG A 521 -28.69 10.46 1.59
CA ARG A 521 -30.03 10.75 1.06
C ARG A 521 -30.64 9.59 0.30
N VAL A 522 -31.97 9.59 0.26
CA VAL A 522 -32.76 8.69 -0.60
C VAL A 522 -33.79 9.52 -1.32
N VAL A 523 -33.83 9.41 -2.63
CA VAL A 523 -34.82 10.09 -3.48
C VAL A 523 -35.66 9.05 -4.19
N VAL A 524 -36.97 9.25 -4.23
CA VAL A 524 -37.92 8.30 -4.80
C VAL A 524 -38.68 8.92 -5.97
N GLY A 525 -38.50 8.32 -7.18
CA GLY A 525 -39.18 8.70 -8.39
C GLY A 525 -40.34 7.78 -8.77
N TYR A 526 -41.37 8.32 -9.41
CA TYR A 526 -42.54 7.57 -9.89
C TYR A 526 -42.99 8.07 -11.26
N ASN A 527 -43.45 7.14 -12.09
CA ASN A 527 -44.06 7.44 -13.40
C ASN A 527 -43.10 8.20 -14.35
N GLU A 528 -41.87 7.86 -14.35
CA GLU A 528 -40.81 8.41 -15.20
C GLU A 528 -40.28 7.35 -16.15
N SER A 529 -39.72 7.77 -17.27
CA SER A 529 -38.95 6.93 -18.19
C SER A 529 -37.57 6.64 -17.61
N LEU A 530 -36.89 5.66 -18.19
CA LEU A 530 -35.52 5.32 -17.76
C LEU A 530 -34.54 6.50 -17.92
N ALA A 531 -34.68 7.30 -19.01
CA ALA A 531 -33.86 8.49 -19.22
C ALA A 531 -34.14 9.57 -18.17
N GLU A 532 -35.41 9.83 -17.85
CA GLU A 532 -35.79 10.78 -16.81
C GLU A 532 -35.30 10.31 -15.43
N ALA A 533 -35.38 9.00 -15.16
CA ALA A 533 -34.87 8.44 -13.91
C ALA A 533 -33.36 8.59 -13.78
N PHE A 534 -32.61 8.40 -14.88
CA PHE A 534 -31.17 8.59 -14.87
C PHE A 534 -30.79 10.07 -14.68
N GLU A 535 -31.46 10.99 -15.39
CA GLU A 535 -31.23 12.43 -15.22
C GLU A 535 -31.55 12.89 -13.79
N ASN A 536 -32.69 12.46 -13.25
CA ASN A 536 -33.05 12.77 -11.87
C ASN A 536 -32.08 12.14 -10.87
N ALA A 537 -31.59 10.92 -11.12
CA ALA A 537 -30.57 10.29 -10.30
C ALA A 537 -29.25 11.09 -10.32
N TRP A 538 -28.86 11.60 -11.47
CA TRP A 538 -27.72 12.49 -11.60
C TRP A 538 -27.92 13.78 -10.80
N GLU A 539 -28.99 14.51 -11.07
CA GLU A 539 -29.24 15.80 -10.41
C GLU A 539 -29.37 15.68 -8.89
N GLU A 540 -30.03 14.64 -8.40
CA GLU A 540 -30.39 14.53 -6.99
C GLU A 540 -29.42 13.72 -6.15
N VAL A 541 -28.65 12.81 -6.77
CA VAL A 541 -27.79 11.88 -6.04
C VAL A 541 -26.38 11.84 -6.62
N PHE A 542 -26.19 11.41 -7.87
CA PHE A 542 -24.88 11.06 -8.43
C PHE A 542 -23.91 12.25 -8.52
N SER A 543 -24.42 13.46 -8.75
CA SER A 543 -23.63 14.69 -8.82
C SER A 543 -23.24 15.26 -7.44
N LYS A 544 -23.65 14.62 -6.34
CA LYS A 544 -23.47 15.20 -5.00
C LYS A 544 -22.23 14.73 -4.27
N ASN A 545 -21.81 13.50 -4.50
CA ASN A 545 -20.74 12.90 -3.70
C ASN A 545 -19.84 11.89 -4.40
N TYR A 546 -18.67 11.74 -3.81
CA TYR A 546 -17.76 10.61 -3.98
C TYR A 546 -17.81 9.71 -2.74
N ARG A 547 -17.26 8.51 -2.83
CA ARG A 547 -16.89 7.73 -1.66
C ARG A 547 -15.39 7.90 -1.41
N GLN A 548 -14.98 8.16 -0.16
CA GLN A 548 -13.58 8.50 0.16
C GLN A 548 -12.60 7.44 -0.32
N HIS A 549 -12.97 6.17 -0.24
CA HIS A 549 -12.15 5.09 -0.73
C HIS A 549 -12.99 3.91 -1.15
N ASN A 550 -12.56 3.20 -2.18
CA ASN A 550 -13.23 1.99 -2.67
C ASN A 550 -12.56 0.69 -2.20
N GLU A 551 -11.54 0.76 -1.34
CA GLU A 551 -10.83 -0.43 -0.91
C GLU A 551 -11.49 -1.14 0.25
N LYS A 552 -11.45 -2.48 0.19
CA LYS A 552 -12.05 -3.40 1.16
C LYS A 552 -11.29 -3.47 2.48
N THR A 553 -10.07 -2.95 2.57
CA THR A 553 -9.19 -3.22 3.69
C THR A 553 -9.41 -2.24 4.83
N GLU A 554 -9.35 -2.72 6.04
CA GLU A 554 -9.33 -1.88 7.26
C GLU A 554 -8.24 -0.82 7.21
N PHE A 555 -7.22 -1.08 6.45
CA PHE A 555 -6.06 -0.26 6.25
C PHE A 555 -6.36 1.07 5.54
N TYR A 556 -7.15 1.03 4.46
CA TYR A 556 -7.55 2.24 3.73
C TYR A 556 -8.83 2.86 4.26
N MET A 557 -9.71 2.06 4.82
CA MET A 557 -11.05 2.46 5.26
C MET A 557 -11.11 2.83 6.75
N ALA A 558 -9.97 2.95 7.42
CA ALA A 558 -9.90 3.25 8.86
C ALA A 558 -10.83 2.38 9.69
N SER A 559 -10.73 1.08 9.54
CA SER A 559 -11.68 0.09 9.99
C SER A 559 -13.01 0.17 9.22
N ALA A 560 -13.26 -0.83 8.41
CA ALA A 560 -14.52 -1.03 7.67
C ALA A 560 -15.76 -0.95 8.56
N LYS A 561 -15.61 -1.03 9.87
CA LYS A 561 -16.65 -0.90 10.87
C LYS A 561 -17.09 0.55 11.15
N GLN A 562 -16.45 1.56 10.57
CA GLN A 562 -16.79 2.98 10.77
C GLN A 562 -17.52 3.59 9.57
N TYR A 563 -18.30 2.80 8.88
CA TYR A 563 -19.11 3.26 7.75
C TYR A 563 -20.11 4.38 8.07
N THR A 564 -20.35 4.64 9.35
CA THR A 564 -21.19 5.74 9.82
C THR A 564 -20.47 7.09 9.90
N ASP A 565 -19.15 7.13 9.63
CA ASP A 565 -18.45 8.42 9.55
C ASP A 565 -18.98 9.21 8.35
N PRO A 566 -19.60 10.39 8.58
CA PRO A 566 -20.19 11.16 7.50
C PRO A 566 -19.16 11.66 6.47
N TYR A 567 -17.89 11.75 6.85
CA TYR A 567 -16.80 12.19 5.96
C TYR A 567 -16.27 11.08 5.03
N LEU A 568 -16.80 9.86 5.10
CA LEU A 568 -16.57 8.83 4.07
C LEU A 568 -17.32 9.16 2.77
N LEU A 569 -18.42 9.89 2.85
CA LEU A 569 -19.08 10.51 1.70
C LEU A 569 -18.52 11.92 1.53
N ILE A 570 -17.85 12.16 0.45
CA ILE A 570 -17.20 13.43 0.14
C ILE A 570 -18.10 14.20 -0.82
N ASN A 571 -18.41 15.42 -0.45
CA ASN A 571 -19.19 16.31 -1.30
C ASN A 571 -18.44 16.63 -2.59
N ILE A 572 -19.08 16.46 -3.73
CA ILE A 572 -18.59 16.98 -5.01
C ILE A 572 -18.77 18.51 -4.98
N PRO A 573 -17.71 19.30 -5.18
CA PRO A 573 -17.83 20.75 -5.15
C PRO A 573 -18.71 21.25 -6.30
N ASN A 574 -19.79 21.95 -5.96
CA ASN A 574 -20.59 22.66 -6.98
C ASN A 574 -19.92 24.02 -7.25
N PHE A 575 -19.00 24.09 -8.18
CA PHE A 575 -18.22 25.27 -8.48
C PHE A 575 -19.08 26.47 -8.88
N LYS A 576 -20.21 26.24 -9.56
CA LYS A 576 -21.14 27.31 -9.94
C LYS A 576 -21.82 27.93 -8.71
N GLU A 577 -22.26 27.11 -7.80
CA GLU A 577 -22.88 27.55 -6.55
C GLU A 577 -21.87 28.22 -5.62
N LEU A 578 -20.68 27.65 -5.53
CA LEU A 578 -19.53 28.20 -4.79
C LEU A 578 -18.95 29.47 -5.43
N LYS A 579 -19.36 29.81 -6.66
CA LYS A 579 -18.82 30.91 -7.46
C LYS A 579 -17.30 30.79 -7.64
N ILE A 580 -16.85 29.60 -7.94
CA ILE A 580 -15.48 29.27 -8.28
C ILE A 580 -15.36 29.19 -9.80
N ASN A 581 -14.34 29.83 -10.37
CA ASN A 581 -13.90 29.56 -11.70
C ASN A 581 -13.00 28.30 -11.62
N TYR A 582 -13.52 27.20 -12.14
CA TYR A 582 -12.80 25.97 -12.32
C TYR A 582 -12.14 25.99 -13.69
N ASN A 583 -10.83 25.97 -13.74
CA ASN A 583 -10.05 26.04 -14.96
C ASN A 583 -9.13 24.83 -15.06
N PRO A 584 -9.54 23.77 -15.77
CA PRO A 584 -8.65 22.66 -16.08
C PRO A 584 -7.68 23.03 -17.22
N HIS A 585 -6.45 22.61 -17.10
CA HIS A 585 -5.38 22.79 -18.08
C HIS A 585 -4.78 21.44 -18.42
N TYR A 586 -4.85 21.04 -19.69
CA TYR A 586 -4.40 19.72 -20.14
C TYR A 586 -3.27 19.87 -21.16
N ASN A 587 -2.12 19.23 -20.87
CA ASN A 587 -0.99 19.17 -21.79
C ASN A 587 -0.55 20.53 -22.32
N GLU A 588 -0.60 21.56 -21.47
CA GLU A 588 -0.16 22.90 -21.83
C GLU A 588 1.34 23.08 -21.63
N SER A 589 1.95 23.89 -22.49
CA SER A 589 3.37 24.21 -22.36
C SER A 589 3.60 25.33 -21.32
N LEU A 590 4.65 25.17 -20.52
CA LEU A 590 5.17 26.23 -19.66
C LEU A 590 6.32 26.95 -20.38
N ASN A 591 6.15 28.24 -20.67
CA ASN A 591 7.12 29.04 -21.45
C ASN A 591 7.49 28.42 -22.83
N GLY A 592 6.58 27.66 -23.43
CA GLY A 592 6.79 27.00 -24.72
C GLY A 592 7.51 25.64 -24.62
N GLU A 593 7.74 25.12 -23.44
CA GLU A 593 8.40 23.84 -23.17
C GLU A 593 7.47 22.90 -22.41
N GLY A 594 7.61 21.59 -22.64
CA GLY A 594 6.91 20.55 -21.93
C GLY A 594 5.41 20.42 -22.23
N GLN A 595 4.77 19.49 -21.58
CA GLN A 595 3.34 19.23 -21.63
C GLN A 595 2.85 19.01 -20.20
N TYR A 596 2.23 20.00 -19.59
CA TYR A 596 1.87 20.01 -18.19
C TYR A 596 0.36 20.03 -18.01
N THR A 597 -0.13 19.39 -16.98
CA THR A 597 -1.55 19.37 -16.62
C THR A 597 -1.72 19.89 -15.19
N TRP A 598 -2.72 20.75 -14.98
CA TRP A 598 -3.08 21.28 -13.67
C TRP A 598 -4.52 21.75 -13.61
N PHE A 599 -5.02 21.95 -12.39
CA PHE A 599 -6.37 22.43 -12.14
C PHE A 599 -6.33 23.67 -11.25
N GLU A 600 -7.12 24.69 -11.62
CA GLU A 600 -7.22 25.93 -10.86
C GLU A 600 -8.63 26.09 -10.30
N TYR A 601 -8.73 26.34 -9.03
CA TYR A 601 -9.97 26.59 -8.29
C TYR A 601 -9.95 28.03 -7.78
N ILE A 602 -10.50 28.95 -8.56
CA ILE A 602 -10.35 30.40 -8.33
C ILE A 602 -11.68 31.01 -7.93
N PRO A 603 -11.90 31.33 -6.63
CA PRO A 603 -13.11 32.02 -6.22
C PRO A 603 -13.27 33.37 -6.92
N GLN A 604 -14.43 33.65 -7.48
CA GLN A 604 -14.70 34.92 -8.23
C GLN A 604 -14.53 36.16 -7.34
N SER A 605 -14.68 36.03 -6.04
CA SER A 605 -14.41 37.08 -5.06
C SER A 605 -12.94 37.53 -5.06
N THR A 606 -12.01 36.56 -5.21
CA THR A 606 -10.56 36.83 -5.16
C THR A 606 -10.09 37.67 -6.34
N LEU A 607 -10.72 37.51 -7.52
CA LEU A 607 -10.39 38.28 -8.71
C LEU A 607 -10.75 39.76 -8.60
N LYS A 608 -11.54 40.15 -7.59
CA LYS A 608 -11.95 41.51 -7.32
C LYS A 608 -11.16 42.17 -6.18
N MET A 609 -10.26 41.42 -5.57
CA MET A 609 -9.41 41.90 -4.48
C MET A 609 -8.22 42.69 -5.04
N GLU A 610 -7.56 43.41 -4.15
CA GLU A 610 -6.37 44.17 -4.51
C GLU A 610 -5.22 43.23 -4.93
N ASN A 611 -4.38 43.69 -5.85
CA ASN A 611 -3.18 42.94 -6.26
C ASN A 611 -2.28 42.68 -5.04
N GLY A 612 -1.73 41.46 -4.98
CA GLY A 612 -0.86 41.04 -3.89
C GLY A 612 -1.58 40.85 -2.55
N SER A 613 -2.91 40.56 -2.55
CA SER A 613 -3.68 40.43 -1.30
C SER A 613 -4.29 39.05 -1.08
N VAL A 614 -4.22 38.13 -2.07
CA VAL A 614 -4.89 36.84 -2.05
C VAL A 614 -3.89 35.69 -1.81
N PRO A 615 -4.02 34.91 -0.76
CA PRO A 615 -3.18 33.73 -0.54
C PRO A 615 -3.37 32.66 -1.62
N LEU A 616 -2.35 31.82 -1.82
CA LEU A 616 -2.37 30.67 -2.71
C LEU A 616 -2.06 29.39 -1.93
N VAL A 617 -2.84 28.34 -2.16
CA VAL A 617 -2.57 26.99 -1.70
C VAL A 617 -2.26 26.09 -2.89
N VAL A 618 -1.10 25.45 -2.87
CA VAL A 618 -0.67 24.44 -3.84
C VAL A 618 -0.88 23.08 -3.20
N SER A 619 -1.73 22.23 -3.83
CA SER A 619 -2.13 20.94 -3.29
C SER A 619 -1.61 19.81 -4.18
N LEU A 620 -0.66 19.01 -3.65
CA LEU A 620 0.05 17.96 -4.36
C LEU A 620 -0.58 16.59 -4.10
N HIS A 621 -0.90 15.85 -5.16
CA HIS A 621 -1.51 14.53 -5.06
C HIS A 621 -0.52 13.46 -4.58
N GLY A 622 -1.05 12.33 -4.06
CA GLY A 622 -0.29 11.15 -3.70
C GLY A 622 0.11 10.31 -4.91
N ASN A 623 1.02 9.38 -4.70
CA ASN A 623 1.39 8.42 -5.74
C ASN A 623 0.17 7.55 -6.11
N GLY A 624 -0.06 7.35 -7.40
CA GLY A 624 -1.23 6.63 -7.89
C GLY A 624 -2.56 7.41 -7.85
N ASN A 625 -2.52 8.68 -7.46
CA ASN A 625 -3.63 9.62 -7.53
C ASN A 625 -3.37 10.66 -8.62
N ASP A 626 -4.35 11.50 -8.86
CA ASP A 626 -4.27 12.60 -9.81
C ASP A 626 -4.58 13.95 -9.17
N ALA A 627 -4.21 15.02 -9.85
CA ALA A 627 -4.37 16.38 -9.36
C ALA A 627 -5.85 16.78 -9.18
N ARG A 628 -6.75 16.26 -10.01
CA ARG A 628 -8.18 16.53 -9.90
C ARG A 628 -8.75 15.92 -8.63
N LEU A 629 -8.45 14.64 -8.35
CA LEU A 629 -8.84 13.98 -7.10
C LEU A 629 -8.34 14.78 -5.90
N GLN A 630 -7.06 15.13 -5.90
CA GLN A 630 -6.47 15.91 -4.80
C GLN A 630 -7.13 17.28 -4.65
N GLY A 631 -7.44 17.96 -5.73
CA GLY A 631 -8.09 19.26 -5.68
C GLY A 631 -9.53 19.20 -5.18
N GLU A 632 -10.31 18.23 -5.63
CA GLU A 632 -11.76 18.21 -5.44
C GLU A 632 -12.20 17.47 -4.16
N THR A 633 -11.42 16.52 -3.63
CA THR A 633 -11.84 15.74 -2.47
C THR A 633 -11.35 16.26 -1.12
N THR A 634 -10.41 17.18 -1.11
CA THR A 634 -9.76 17.67 0.11
C THR A 634 -10.53 18.77 0.86
N GLY A 635 -11.57 19.35 0.26
CA GLY A 635 -12.31 20.48 0.82
C GLY A 635 -11.61 21.84 0.67
N TRP A 636 -10.48 21.89 -0.03
CA TRP A 636 -9.79 23.15 -0.31
C TRP A 636 -10.61 24.15 -1.15
N PRO A 637 -11.32 23.72 -2.24
CA PRO A 637 -12.11 24.66 -3.03
C PRO A 637 -13.24 25.33 -2.24
N GLU A 638 -14.00 24.57 -1.45
CA GLU A 638 -15.08 25.12 -0.61
C GLU A 638 -14.54 26.10 0.43
N LEU A 639 -13.39 25.75 1.01
CA LEU A 639 -12.74 26.62 1.98
C LEU A 639 -12.18 27.88 1.31
N ALA A 640 -11.63 27.77 0.12
CA ALA A 640 -11.14 28.90 -0.66
C ALA A 640 -12.28 29.91 -0.99
N ALA A 641 -13.44 29.40 -1.36
CA ALA A 641 -14.61 30.25 -1.60
C ALA A 641 -15.07 31.00 -0.34
N LYS A 642 -14.96 30.35 0.82
CA LYS A 642 -15.34 30.92 2.12
C LYS A 642 -14.31 31.93 2.66
N GLU A 643 -13.03 31.61 2.56
CA GLU A 643 -11.93 32.35 3.20
C GLU A 643 -11.18 33.30 2.23
N ASN A 644 -11.56 33.32 0.95
CA ASN A 644 -11.00 34.18 -0.11
C ASN A 644 -9.50 33.96 -0.35
N PHE A 645 -9.12 32.74 -0.69
CA PHE A 645 -7.82 32.40 -1.23
C PHE A 645 -7.96 31.57 -2.52
N MET A 646 -6.89 31.36 -3.27
CA MET A 646 -6.86 30.53 -4.47
C MET A 646 -6.28 29.17 -4.18
N VAL A 647 -6.75 28.14 -4.88
CA VAL A 647 -6.23 26.78 -4.81
C VAL A 647 -5.83 26.32 -6.20
N VAL A 648 -4.70 25.64 -6.28
CA VAL A 648 -4.20 25.02 -7.51
C VAL A 648 -3.68 23.62 -7.20
N ALA A 649 -3.94 22.70 -8.11
CA ALA A 649 -3.51 21.31 -8.01
C ALA A 649 -2.80 20.90 -9.31
N PRO A 650 -1.46 20.72 -9.29
CA PRO A 650 -0.69 20.29 -10.45
C PRO A 650 -0.56 18.77 -10.50
N GLU A 651 -0.47 18.21 -11.71
CA GLU A 651 0.22 16.95 -11.94
C GLU A 651 1.71 17.20 -11.72
N TRP A 652 2.18 16.88 -10.52
CA TRP A 652 3.53 17.24 -10.10
C TRP A 652 4.55 16.13 -10.31
N GLN A 653 4.09 14.90 -10.52
CA GLN A 653 4.96 13.76 -10.84
C GLN A 653 4.99 13.55 -12.36
N ASP A 654 6.15 13.13 -12.87
CA ASP A 654 6.21 12.51 -14.18
C ASP A 654 5.30 11.27 -14.21
N VAL A 655 4.90 10.88 -15.41
CA VAL A 655 4.00 9.76 -15.68
C VAL A 655 4.16 8.63 -14.66
N VAL A 656 3.09 8.28 -13.98
CA VAL A 656 3.04 7.09 -13.15
C VAL A 656 2.98 5.89 -14.09
N LEU A 657 4.05 5.15 -14.15
CA LEU A 657 4.11 3.90 -14.89
C LEU A 657 3.30 2.82 -14.16
N ASP A 658 2.54 2.04 -14.91
CA ASP A 658 2.03 0.78 -14.41
C ASP A 658 3.21 -0.05 -13.93
N SER A 659 3.20 -0.44 -12.66
CA SER A 659 4.31 -1.15 -12.02
C SER A 659 4.58 -2.53 -12.62
N SER A 660 3.60 -3.10 -13.33
CA SER A 660 3.72 -4.42 -13.98
C SER A 660 4.24 -4.36 -15.42
N THR A 661 3.91 -3.30 -16.14
CA THR A 661 4.25 -3.14 -17.56
C THR A 661 5.32 -2.08 -17.82
N HIS A 662 5.59 -1.21 -16.86
CA HIS A 662 6.40 0.00 -17.02
C HIS A 662 5.90 0.94 -18.13
N GLU A 663 4.64 0.80 -18.49
CA GLU A 663 3.95 1.65 -19.45
C GLU A 663 2.95 2.54 -18.70
N PRO A 664 2.56 3.69 -19.26
CA PRO A 664 1.52 4.51 -18.65
C PRO A 664 0.25 3.69 -18.42
N GLY A 665 -0.25 3.69 -17.19
CA GLY A 665 -1.52 3.03 -16.87
C GLY A 665 -2.69 3.71 -17.60
N PRO A 666 -3.81 3.00 -17.79
CA PRO A 666 -4.97 3.54 -18.50
C PRO A 666 -5.62 4.76 -17.82
N ASN A 667 -5.25 5.02 -16.58
CA ASN A 667 -5.81 6.12 -15.76
C ASN A 667 -4.82 7.26 -15.51
N PHE A 668 -3.69 7.28 -16.20
CA PHE A 668 -2.66 8.29 -15.97
C PHE A 668 -2.36 9.03 -17.26
N PHE A 669 -2.04 10.31 -17.12
CA PHE A 669 -1.79 11.20 -18.25
C PHE A 669 -0.38 11.02 -18.76
N ASN A 670 -0.26 11.22 -20.04
CA ASN A 670 1.05 11.40 -20.65
C ASN A 670 1.41 12.88 -20.58
N CYS A 671 1.84 13.35 -19.41
CA CYS A 671 2.30 14.73 -19.20
C CYS A 671 3.59 14.77 -18.40
N ASP A 672 4.32 15.84 -18.52
CA ASP A 672 5.51 16.11 -17.71
C ASP A 672 5.09 16.56 -16.31
N GLY A 673 5.85 16.18 -15.29
CA GLY A 673 5.58 16.55 -13.89
C GLY A 673 5.98 18.00 -13.60
N LEU A 674 5.07 18.75 -12.97
CA LEU A 674 5.38 20.05 -12.38
C LEU A 674 6.13 19.87 -11.04
N GLU A 675 7.38 19.40 -11.11
CA GLU A 675 8.21 19.13 -9.94
C GLU A 675 9.43 20.05 -9.83
N GLY A 676 9.97 20.18 -8.64
CA GLY A 676 11.22 20.91 -8.38
C GLY A 676 11.16 22.35 -8.83
N ASP A 677 12.15 22.78 -9.61
CA ASP A 677 12.24 24.15 -10.11
C ASP A 677 11.11 24.50 -11.10
N LYS A 678 10.56 23.49 -11.82
CA LYS A 678 9.40 23.69 -12.70
C LYS A 678 8.13 24.03 -11.94
N LEU A 679 7.95 23.49 -10.75
CA LEU A 679 6.84 23.88 -9.87
C LEU A 679 6.92 25.38 -9.50
N ILE A 680 8.13 25.89 -9.23
CA ILE A 680 8.33 27.31 -8.90
C ILE A 680 8.09 28.19 -10.12
N GLU A 681 8.61 27.82 -11.28
CA GLU A 681 8.38 28.52 -12.54
C GLU A 681 6.88 28.60 -12.88
N TRP A 682 6.14 27.52 -12.63
CA TRP A 682 4.70 27.48 -12.80
C TRP A 682 3.97 28.39 -11.78
N ILE A 683 4.40 28.44 -10.53
CA ILE A 683 3.84 29.36 -9.53
C ILE A 683 4.07 30.81 -9.97
N GLU A 684 5.27 31.16 -10.45
CA GLU A 684 5.57 32.50 -10.99
C GLU A 684 4.68 32.85 -12.19
N MET A 685 4.36 31.88 -13.04
CA MET A 685 3.40 32.08 -14.15
C MET A 685 1.99 32.35 -13.60
N LEU A 686 1.55 31.65 -12.54
CA LEU A 686 0.26 31.88 -11.90
C LEU A 686 0.19 33.27 -11.23
N GLU A 687 1.27 33.75 -10.61
CA GLU A 687 1.36 35.11 -10.08
C GLU A 687 1.20 36.19 -11.16
N GLN A 688 1.76 35.95 -12.35
CA GLN A 688 1.58 36.83 -13.50
C GLN A 688 0.16 36.77 -14.05
N LYS A 689 -0.45 35.56 -14.12
CA LYS A 689 -1.82 35.35 -14.57
C LYS A 689 -2.84 35.97 -13.60
N TYR A 690 -2.60 35.85 -12.31
CA TYR A 690 -3.44 36.32 -11.23
C TYR A 690 -2.69 37.32 -10.33
N PRO A 691 -2.59 38.58 -10.74
CA PRO A 691 -1.82 39.57 -9.96
C PRO A 691 -2.35 39.83 -8.53
N GLN A 692 -3.55 39.31 -8.21
CA GLN A 692 -4.11 39.32 -6.85
C GLN A 692 -3.34 38.39 -5.92
N ILE A 693 -2.62 37.38 -6.41
CA ILE A 693 -1.85 36.47 -5.57
C ILE A 693 -0.85 37.24 -4.72
N ASP A 694 -0.84 36.94 -3.44
CA ASP A 694 0.12 37.46 -2.47
C ASP A 694 1.32 36.52 -2.39
N ALA A 695 2.38 36.83 -3.08
CA ALA A 695 3.63 36.06 -3.08
C ALA A 695 4.22 35.82 -1.67
N SER A 696 3.79 36.61 -0.66
CA SER A 696 4.18 36.37 0.74
C SER A 696 3.39 35.27 1.43
N ARG A 697 2.27 34.83 0.85
CA ARG A 697 1.33 33.86 1.44
C ARG A 697 1.02 32.72 0.50
N ILE A 698 2.06 32.01 0.08
CA ILE A 698 1.96 30.77 -0.72
C ILE A 698 2.24 29.60 0.19
N TYR A 699 1.33 28.62 0.21
CA TYR A 699 1.43 27.44 1.06
C TYR A 699 1.41 26.18 0.21
N VAL A 700 2.14 25.15 0.65
CA VAL A 700 2.17 23.85 -0.02
C VAL A 700 1.69 22.75 0.90
N THR A 701 0.85 21.89 0.35
CA THR A 701 0.31 20.73 1.06
C THR A 701 0.17 19.54 0.10
N GLY A 702 0.07 18.35 0.64
CA GLY A 702 -0.17 17.17 -0.19
C GLY A 702 -0.33 15.91 0.63
N LEU A 703 -0.85 14.88 -0.05
CA LEU A 703 -1.07 13.55 0.48
C LEU A 703 0.08 12.62 0.10
N SER A 704 0.52 11.74 1.00
CA SER A 704 1.45 10.65 0.69
C SER A 704 2.73 11.16 0.00
N ALA A 705 3.04 10.73 -1.21
CA ALA A 705 4.17 11.25 -1.98
C ALA A 705 4.11 12.79 -2.13
N GLY A 706 2.90 13.36 -2.34
CA GLY A 706 2.69 14.81 -2.34
C GLY A 706 2.98 15.46 -0.99
N GLY A 707 2.72 14.77 0.11
CA GLY A 707 3.09 15.20 1.46
C GLY A 707 4.61 15.20 1.66
N SER A 708 5.31 14.19 1.15
CA SER A 708 6.78 14.13 1.14
C SER A 708 7.38 15.23 0.28
N ALA A 709 6.83 15.45 -0.92
CA ALA A 709 7.24 16.54 -1.79
C ALA A 709 7.00 17.90 -1.15
N SER A 710 5.84 18.12 -0.53
CA SER A 710 5.55 19.35 0.23
C SER A 710 6.57 19.58 1.35
N THR A 711 6.97 18.52 2.04
CA THR A 711 7.98 18.56 3.11
C THR A 711 9.35 18.97 2.55
N LEU A 712 9.78 18.39 1.43
CA LEU A 712 11.04 18.72 0.78
C LEU A 712 11.00 20.16 0.20
N TYR A 713 9.95 20.49 -0.56
CA TYR A 713 9.83 21.77 -1.26
C TYR A 713 9.68 22.93 -0.31
N GLY A 714 8.99 22.75 0.81
CA GLY A 714 8.91 23.78 1.86
C GLY A 714 10.27 24.19 2.40
N ALA A 715 11.20 23.26 2.56
CA ALA A 715 12.57 23.54 2.98
C ALA A 715 13.42 24.07 1.81
N LYS A 716 13.37 23.43 0.65
CA LYS A 716 14.17 23.76 -0.54
C LYS A 716 13.83 25.15 -1.09
N TYR A 717 12.56 25.48 -1.11
CA TYR A 717 12.02 26.75 -1.60
C TYR A 717 11.42 27.59 -0.47
N SER A 718 12.13 27.65 0.66
CA SER A 718 11.70 28.35 1.87
C SER A 718 11.53 29.87 1.70
N LYS A 719 11.96 30.44 0.57
CA LYS A 719 11.67 31.82 0.20
C LYS A 719 10.31 32.00 -0.47
N VAL A 720 9.71 30.92 -0.98
CA VAL A 720 8.41 30.91 -1.65
C VAL A 720 7.32 30.45 -0.69
N PHE A 721 7.49 29.30 -0.05
CA PHE A 721 6.43 28.73 0.77
C PHE A 721 6.44 29.28 2.20
N ALA A 722 5.35 29.91 2.59
CA ALA A 722 5.15 30.45 3.94
C ALA A 722 4.74 29.39 4.97
N GLY A 723 4.35 28.21 4.55
CA GLY A 723 4.02 27.09 5.42
C GLY A 723 3.81 25.79 4.64
N VAL A 724 3.97 24.68 5.35
CA VAL A 724 3.89 23.30 4.83
C VAL A 724 2.86 22.51 5.60
N GLY A 725 1.97 21.81 4.89
CA GLY A 725 1.04 20.83 5.44
C GLY A 725 1.28 19.47 4.79
N ALA A 726 1.84 18.53 5.52
CA ALA A 726 2.11 17.18 5.04
C ALA A 726 1.07 16.21 5.61
N VAL A 727 0.32 15.55 4.73
CA VAL A 727 -0.69 14.57 5.11
C VAL A 727 -0.18 13.17 4.78
N SER A 728 -0.16 12.28 5.76
CA SER A 728 0.20 10.86 5.58
C SER A 728 1.47 10.66 4.74
N ALA A 729 2.49 11.51 4.99
CA ALA A 729 3.69 11.59 4.17
C ALA A 729 4.70 10.49 4.53
N PRO A 730 5.08 9.61 3.60
CA PRO A 730 6.20 8.69 3.82
C PRO A 730 7.54 9.42 3.76
N GLY A 731 8.54 8.89 4.43
CA GLY A 731 9.89 9.48 4.46
C GLY A 731 10.77 9.12 3.26
N VAL A 732 10.22 9.00 2.06
CA VAL A 732 10.93 8.44 0.90
C VAL A 732 12.10 9.28 0.40
N ASP A 733 12.06 10.59 0.58
CA ASP A 733 13.12 11.52 0.12
C ASP A 733 13.95 12.10 1.27
N LYS A 734 14.08 11.34 2.34
CA LYS A 734 14.82 11.75 3.54
C LYS A 734 16.29 12.09 3.26
N GLY A 735 16.90 11.50 2.23
CA GLY A 735 18.28 11.74 1.85
C GLY A 735 18.51 13.16 1.35
N GLU A 736 17.69 13.66 0.42
CA GLU A 736 17.81 15.00 -0.14
C GLU A 736 17.57 16.07 0.94
N LEU A 737 16.52 15.93 1.74
CA LEU A 737 16.25 16.86 2.82
C LEU A 737 17.37 16.82 3.90
N THR A 738 17.88 15.63 4.22
CA THR A 738 18.98 15.48 5.18
C THR A 738 20.24 16.17 4.71
N GLU A 739 20.59 16.10 3.42
CA GLU A 739 21.73 16.82 2.85
C GLU A 739 21.47 18.33 2.81
N LEU A 740 20.28 18.75 2.38
CA LEU A 740 19.88 20.17 2.36
C LEU A 740 20.06 20.83 3.72
N VAL A 741 19.61 20.17 4.78
CA VAL A 741 19.68 20.72 6.15
C VAL A 741 21.10 20.91 6.67
N LYS A 742 22.09 20.21 6.13
CA LYS A 742 23.51 20.40 6.54
C LYS A 742 24.05 21.78 6.16
N THR A 743 23.56 22.34 5.06
CA THR A 743 23.97 23.64 4.54
C THR A 743 22.84 24.66 4.52
N TYR A 744 21.73 24.33 5.17
CA TYR A 744 20.54 25.17 5.17
C TYR A 744 20.83 26.57 5.75
N ASN A 745 20.49 27.59 4.98
CA ASN A 745 20.63 29.00 5.33
C ASN A 745 19.35 29.80 5.03
N GLY A 746 18.25 29.12 4.82
CA GLY A 746 16.91 29.71 4.63
C GLY A 746 16.29 30.17 5.95
N GLY A 747 15.12 30.77 5.87
CA GLY A 747 14.31 31.16 7.03
C GLY A 747 13.61 29.98 7.70
N GLU A 748 13.01 30.22 8.86
CA GLU A 748 12.13 29.26 9.53
C GLU A 748 10.98 28.83 8.60
N VAL A 749 10.55 27.57 8.67
CA VAL A 749 9.45 27.03 7.87
C VAL A 749 8.39 26.42 8.77
N PRO A 750 7.22 27.04 8.91
CA PRO A 750 6.10 26.45 9.62
C PRO A 750 5.73 25.10 9.02
N TYR A 751 5.65 24.10 9.86
CA TYR A 751 5.43 22.72 9.44
C TYR A 751 4.30 22.08 10.21
N LEU A 752 3.30 21.59 9.50
CA LEU A 752 2.18 20.83 10.06
C LEU A 752 2.17 19.42 9.46
N TYR A 753 2.18 18.43 10.32
CA TYR A 753 2.09 17.02 9.94
C TYR A 753 0.79 16.39 10.47
N LEU A 754 0.02 15.81 9.55
CA LEU A 754 -1.21 15.10 9.87
C LEU A 754 -1.08 13.65 9.41
N CYS A 755 -1.54 12.72 10.23
CA CYS A 755 -1.53 11.31 9.90
C CYS A 755 -2.58 10.56 10.70
N GLY A 756 -3.15 9.51 10.12
CA GLY A 756 -4.04 8.58 10.80
C GLY A 756 -3.26 7.56 11.63
N ASP A 757 -3.84 7.08 12.72
CA ASP A 757 -3.24 6.01 13.53
C ASP A 757 -3.41 4.60 12.91
N HIS A 758 -4.13 4.50 11.78
CA HIS A 758 -4.28 3.30 10.95
C HIS A 758 -3.59 3.45 9.59
N ASP A 759 -2.60 4.32 9.50
CA ASP A 759 -1.84 4.58 8.30
C ASP A 759 -0.71 3.54 8.09
N PHE A 760 0.02 3.64 7.00
CA PHE A 760 1.15 2.76 6.69
C PHE A 760 2.22 2.82 7.79
N PHE A 761 2.94 1.72 7.99
CA PHE A 761 4.11 1.70 8.88
C PHE A 761 5.15 2.73 8.42
N GLY A 762 5.95 3.21 9.37
CA GLY A 762 6.96 4.24 9.10
C GLY A 762 6.42 5.66 9.08
N MET A 763 5.12 5.86 9.00
CA MET A 763 4.48 7.14 9.19
C MET A 763 4.15 7.40 10.65
N ILE A 764 4.20 8.64 11.07
CA ILE A 764 3.80 9.08 12.40
C ILE A 764 2.40 9.71 12.26
N PRO A 765 1.46 9.42 13.11
CA PRO A 765 1.49 8.60 14.32
C PRO A 765 1.39 7.09 14.07
N VAL A 766 1.78 6.31 15.07
CA VAL A 766 1.69 4.86 15.02
C VAL A 766 0.85 4.36 16.16
N ASP A 767 -0.20 3.60 15.90
CA ASP A 767 -0.89 2.84 16.93
C ASP A 767 -0.17 1.53 17.22
N LEU A 768 0.76 1.56 18.16
CA LEU A 768 1.42 0.35 18.65
C LEU A 768 0.55 -0.51 19.56
N SER A 769 -0.63 -0.01 19.98
CA SER A 769 -1.55 -0.78 20.82
C SER A 769 -2.34 -1.80 20.00
N SER A 770 -2.56 -1.54 18.73
CA SER A 770 -2.84 -2.59 17.77
C SER A 770 -1.52 -3.32 17.58
N LYS A 771 -1.38 -4.54 18.01
CA LYS A 771 -0.26 -5.44 17.71
C LYS A 771 -0.09 -5.73 16.20
N ASN A 772 -0.67 -4.93 15.39
CA ASN A 772 -0.69 -4.87 13.96
C ASN A 772 0.44 -3.95 13.48
N ALA A 773 1.66 -4.24 13.93
CA ALA A 773 2.77 -4.14 13.02
C ALA A 773 2.25 -4.83 11.75
N PHE A 774 2.14 -4.10 10.69
CA PHE A 774 1.51 -4.43 9.45
C PHE A 774 1.86 -5.87 9.05
N GLU A 775 0.94 -6.80 9.27
CA GLU A 775 1.12 -8.20 8.93
C GLU A 775 0.83 -8.34 7.44
N VAL A 776 1.86 -8.47 6.64
CA VAL A 776 1.74 -8.64 5.17
C VAL A 776 1.36 -10.06 4.76
N ALA A 777 1.54 -11.02 5.66
CA ALA A 777 1.10 -12.40 5.54
C ALA A 777 1.03 -13.01 6.95
N PRO A 778 0.29 -14.07 7.20
CA PRO A 778 0.21 -14.69 8.52
C PRO A 778 1.58 -14.93 9.15
N GLY A 779 1.90 -14.20 10.22
CA GLY A 779 3.18 -14.23 10.94
C GLY A 779 4.33 -13.49 10.28
N VAL A 780 4.12 -12.80 9.14
CA VAL A 780 5.11 -11.94 8.49
C VAL A 780 4.74 -10.49 8.73
N TYR A 781 5.54 -9.84 9.53
CA TYR A 781 5.37 -8.44 9.88
C TYR A 781 6.40 -7.62 9.12
N LEU A 782 5.99 -6.51 8.52
CA LEU A 782 6.95 -5.50 8.07
C LEU A 782 7.75 -4.97 9.29
N PRO A 783 8.99 -4.49 9.08
CA PRO A 783 9.90 -4.13 10.17
C PRO A 783 9.20 -3.32 11.24
N SER A 784 9.43 -3.68 12.48
CA SER A 784 8.78 -3.02 13.61
C SER A 784 9.07 -1.52 13.55
N VAL A 785 8.05 -0.76 13.83
CA VAL A 785 8.10 0.70 13.97
C VAL A 785 9.22 1.19 14.91
N ASP A 786 9.75 0.32 15.74
CA ASP A 786 10.83 0.62 16.69
C ASP A 786 12.17 1.00 16.03
N SER A 787 12.41 0.64 14.77
CA SER A 787 13.71 0.84 14.15
C SER A 787 13.76 1.86 13.00
N ASN A 788 12.64 2.16 12.33
CA ASN A 788 12.61 3.01 11.14
C ASN A 788 11.28 3.73 10.97
N VAL A 789 11.01 4.72 11.81
CA VAL A 789 9.93 5.65 11.52
C VAL A 789 10.42 6.58 10.41
N ASP A 790 9.96 6.36 9.19
CA ASP A 790 10.47 7.06 8.00
C ASP A 790 10.30 8.57 8.07
N MET A 791 9.24 9.06 8.70
CA MET A 791 9.01 10.48 8.91
C MET A 791 9.91 11.12 9.98
N PHE A 792 10.55 10.34 10.83
CA PHE A 792 11.36 10.89 11.92
C PHE A 792 12.54 11.75 11.44
N PRO A 793 13.33 11.36 10.41
CA PRO A 793 14.34 12.22 9.83
C PRO A 793 13.81 13.55 9.31
N PHE A 794 12.58 13.58 8.77
CA PHE A 794 11.94 14.81 8.32
C PHE A 794 11.60 15.73 9.49
N ILE A 795 11.09 15.16 10.58
CA ILE A 795 10.84 15.91 11.83
C ILE A 795 12.14 16.48 12.36
N GLN A 796 13.22 15.68 12.42
CA GLN A 796 14.55 16.16 12.85
C GLN A 796 15.07 17.30 11.96
N ALA A 797 14.86 17.19 10.65
CA ALA A 797 15.23 18.23 9.69
C ALA A 797 14.49 19.54 9.97
N TYR A 798 13.17 19.48 10.16
CA TYR A 798 12.36 20.66 10.47
C TYR A 798 12.60 21.21 11.87
N GLN A 799 12.97 20.39 12.85
CA GLN A 799 13.45 20.86 14.13
C GLN A 799 14.73 21.72 13.98
N LYS A 800 15.67 21.29 13.12
CA LYS A 800 16.88 22.06 12.81
C LYS A 800 16.58 23.37 12.07
N ILE A 801 15.76 23.30 11.00
CA ILE A 801 15.33 24.46 10.20
C ILE A 801 14.68 25.52 11.09
N ASN A 802 13.90 25.10 12.07
CA ASN A 802 13.11 25.96 12.95
C ASN A 802 13.81 26.28 14.27
N HIS A 803 15.11 26.02 14.40
CA HIS A 803 15.91 26.30 15.59
C HIS A 803 15.36 25.65 16.88
N LEU A 804 14.76 24.48 16.75
CA LEU A 804 14.27 23.70 17.88
C LEU A 804 15.32 22.72 18.39
N THR A 805 15.10 22.19 19.59
CA THR A 805 15.90 21.06 20.10
C THR A 805 15.61 19.84 19.24
N VAL A 806 16.65 19.30 18.61
CA VAL A 806 16.52 18.11 17.75
C VAL A 806 16.37 16.87 18.61
N SER A 807 15.34 16.09 18.34
CA SER A 807 15.13 14.80 18.99
C SER A 807 16.22 13.81 18.55
N GLU A 808 16.91 13.17 19.49
CA GLU A 808 18.04 12.27 19.17
C GLU A 808 17.56 10.96 18.56
N LYS A 809 16.45 10.43 19.06
CA LYS A 809 15.83 9.17 18.63
C LYS A 809 14.31 9.24 18.72
N TYR A 810 13.67 8.38 17.98
CA TYR A 810 12.25 8.10 18.16
C TYR A 810 12.05 7.30 19.46
N ASP A 811 11.23 7.80 20.37
CA ASP A 811 11.03 7.20 21.69
C ASP A 811 9.56 7.31 22.12
N MET A 812 8.83 6.23 21.97
CA MET A 812 7.39 6.15 22.30
C MET A 812 7.06 6.43 23.76
N SER A 813 8.05 6.37 24.67
CA SER A 813 7.84 6.75 26.06
C SER A 813 7.67 8.27 26.27
N LEU A 814 8.08 9.09 25.29
CA LEU A 814 7.92 10.54 25.31
C LEU A 814 6.54 10.98 24.86
N ASN A 815 6.02 10.32 23.85
CA ASN A 815 4.67 10.49 23.35
C ASN A 815 4.25 9.22 22.57
N GLU A 816 3.03 8.75 22.80
CA GLU A 816 2.55 7.47 22.26
C GLU A 816 2.40 7.42 20.73
N TYR A 817 2.32 8.57 20.04
CA TYR A 817 2.18 8.65 18.58
C TYR A 817 3.41 9.21 17.90
N TYR A 818 4.03 10.23 18.47
CA TYR A 818 5.07 10.98 17.78
C TYR A 818 6.49 10.60 18.19
N GLY A 819 6.65 9.90 19.31
CA GLY A 819 7.95 9.46 19.82
C GLY A 819 8.94 10.58 20.10
N ILE A 820 8.44 11.82 20.26
CA ILE A 820 9.22 13.02 20.57
C ILE A 820 8.59 13.78 21.74
N ARG A 821 9.39 14.62 22.40
CA ARG A 821 8.86 15.54 23.41
C ARG A 821 8.18 16.72 22.71
N LEU A 822 6.94 16.96 23.08
CA LEU A 822 6.15 18.11 22.64
C LEU A 822 6.11 19.18 23.74
N ASP A 823 5.95 20.44 23.35
CA ASP A 823 5.80 21.54 24.31
C ASP A 823 4.37 21.59 24.87
N ASN A 824 3.42 21.24 24.04
CA ASN A 824 2.01 21.13 24.41
C ASN A 824 1.35 20.01 23.64
N GLU A 825 0.42 19.30 24.27
CA GLU A 825 -0.44 18.30 23.63
C GLU A 825 -1.86 18.38 24.18
N GLN A 826 -2.83 18.12 23.32
CA GLN A 826 -4.25 18.11 23.69
C GLN A 826 -5.07 17.24 22.75
N TRP A 827 -6.13 16.65 23.30
CA TRP A 827 -7.15 15.98 22.50
C TRP A 827 -8.16 17.00 21.98
N ILE A 828 -8.39 16.98 20.68
CA ILE A 828 -9.38 17.80 19.98
C ILE A 828 -10.31 16.91 19.16
N LYS A 829 -11.38 17.49 18.64
CA LYS A 829 -12.18 16.90 17.57
C LYS A 829 -11.79 17.52 16.24
N LEU A 830 -11.36 16.66 15.30
CA LEU A 830 -11.21 17.03 13.90
C LEU A 830 -12.33 16.35 13.12
N GLY A 831 -13.31 17.11 12.64
CA GLY A 831 -14.56 16.52 12.19
C GLY A 831 -15.22 15.72 13.32
N VAL A 832 -15.43 14.41 13.10
CA VAL A 832 -15.99 13.50 14.11
C VAL A 832 -14.91 12.67 14.84
N LYS A 833 -13.65 12.75 14.41
CA LYS A 833 -12.57 11.92 14.91
C LYS A 833 -11.82 12.57 16.06
N ASP A 834 -11.53 11.79 17.11
CA ASP A 834 -10.60 12.21 18.18
C ASP A 834 -9.20 12.35 17.57
N THR A 835 -8.55 13.45 17.87
CA THR A 835 -7.24 13.79 17.32
C THR A 835 -6.33 14.28 18.41
N LEU A 836 -5.16 13.68 18.56
CA LEU A 836 -4.12 14.19 19.44
C LEU A 836 -3.34 15.28 18.70
N GLU A 837 -3.51 16.51 19.15
CA GLU A 837 -2.74 17.65 18.66
C GLU A 837 -1.47 17.82 19.50
N GLY A 838 -0.32 18.01 18.83
CA GLY A 838 0.94 18.32 19.46
C GLY A 838 1.60 19.55 18.84
N THR A 839 2.37 20.31 19.64
CA THR A 839 3.07 21.49 19.12
C THR A 839 4.50 21.57 19.63
N LEU A 840 5.36 22.16 18.79
CA LEU A 840 6.71 22.61 19.14
C LEU A 840 6.83 24.10 18.86
N SER A 841 7.46 24.80 19.79
CA SER A 841 7.62 26.25 19.74
C SER A 841 9.10 26.63 19.84
N ASN A 842 9.50 27.65 19.13
CA ASN A 842 10.76 28.33 19.37
C ASN A 842 10.50 29.64 20.16
N GLU A 843 11.51 30.48 20.28
CA GLU A 843 11.41 31.78 21.01
C GLU A 843 10.32 32.72 20.46
N ASN A 844 9.91 32.50 19.20
CA ASN A 844 8.90 33.30 18.50
C ASN A 844 7.49 32.70 18.55
N GLY A 845 7.30 31.55 19.19
CA GLY A 845 6.03 30.82 19.32
C GLY A 845 5.96 29.52 18.54
N VAL A 846 4.75 28.97 18.42
CA VAL A 846 4.50 27.69 17.72
C VAL A 846 5.01 27.76 16.28
N ILE A 847 5.75 26.73 15.85
CA ILE A 847 6.31 26.64 14.50
C ILE A 847 6.15 25.24 13.87
N MET A 848 6.04 24.21 14.69
CA MET A 848 5.65 22.89 14.22
C MET A 848 4.40 22.42 14.93
N LYS A 849 3.54 21.73 14.20
CA LYS A 849 2.28 21.21 14.68
C LYS A 849 2.07 19.78 14.15
N PHE A 850 1.48 18.94 14.96
CA PHE A 850 1.21 17.54 14.66
C PHE A 850 -0.24 17.20 14.98
N ALA A 851 -0.86 16.35 14.18
CA ALA A 851 -2.21 15.87 14.39
C ALA A 851 -2.29 14.36 14.13
N ALA A 852 -2.45 13.57 15.19
CA ALA A 852 -2.70 12.15 15.14
C ALA A 852 -4.20 11.87 15.18
N ILE A 853 -4.77 11.48 14.05
CA ILE A 853 -6.20 11.32 13.85
C ILE A 853 -6.57 9.86 14.14
N LYS A 854 -7.41 9.61 15.15
CA LYS A 854 -7.86 8.28 15.49
C LYS A 854 -8.73 7.67 14.40
N ASN A 855 -8.49 6.38 14.13
CA ASN A 855 -9.23 5.61 13.14
C ASN A 855 -9.24 6.28 11.75
N GLN A 856 -8.13 6.90 11.38
CA GLN A 856 -7.91 7.44 10.05
C GLN A 856 -6.86 6.59 9.36
N ALA A 857 -7.18 6.13 8.16
CA ALA A 857 -6.29 5.41 7.28
C ALA A 857 -5.48 6.35 6.38
N HIS A 858 -4.76 5.79 5.42
CA HIS A 858 -3.92 6.53 4.47
C HIS A 858 -4.75 7.30 3.45
N TRP A 859 -5.31 8.43 3.85
CA TRP A 859 -6.11 9.27 2.95
C TRP A 859 -6.28 10.69 3.49
N ASN A 860 -6.63 11.65 2.61
CA ASN A 860 -7.04 12.97 3.06
C ASN A 860 -8.34 12.88 3.87
N TYR A 861 -8.41 13.59 4.97
CA TYR A 861 -9.63 13.74 5.74
C TYR A 861 -10.15 15.17 5.57
N LYS A 862 -11.31 15.33 4.94
CA LYS A 862 -11.83 16.64 4.51
C LYS A 862 -11.71 17.78 5.54
N PRO A 863 -11.95 17.56 6.85
CA PRO A 863 -11.74 18.57 7.87
C PRO A 863 -10.30 19.09 8.03
N GLU A 864 -9.31 18.40 7.46
CA GLU A 864 -7.89 18.79 7.53
C GLU A 864 -7.62 20.14 6.84
N ALA A 865 -8.34 20.45 5.75
CA ALA A 865 -8.16 21.70 5.03
C ALA A 865 -8.38 22.91 5.94
N GLN A 866 -9.48 22.96 6.69
CA GLN A 866 -9.76 24.03 7.65
C GLN A 866 -8.71 24.06 8.77
N TYR A 867 -8.26 22.89 9.24
CA TYR A 867 -7.26 22.77 10.29
C TYR A 867 -5.89 23.30 9.82
N MET A 868 -5.46 22.90 8.61
CA MET A 868 -4.23 23.42 7.98
C MET A 868 -4.32 24.91 7.71
N TRP A 869 -5.45 25.39 7.19
CA TRP A 869 -5.66 26.82 6.93
C TRP A 869 -5.55 27.68 8.19
N ASN A 870 -6.10 27.21 9.32
CA ASN A 870 -5.99 27.90 10.61
C ASN A 870 -4.55 27.98 11.12
N PHE A 871 -3.68 27.08 10.66
CA PHE A 871 -2.24 27.15 10.91
C PHE A 871 -1.56 28.07 9.91
N PHE A 872 -1.79 27.90 8.61
CA PHE A 872 -1.15 28.65 7.53
C PHE A 872 -1.35 30.16 7.63
N LYS A 873 -2.58 30.61 7.84
CA LYS A 873 -2.93 32.05 7.88
C LYS A 873 -2.22 32.86 8.97
N LYS A 874 -1.46 32.21 9.84
CA LYS A 874 -0.62 32.83 10.87
C LYS A 874 0.76 33.24 10.38
N TYR A 875 1.12 32.88 9.16
CA TYR A 875 2.47 33.03 8.63
C TYR A 875 2.46 33.61 7.23
N GLN A 876 3.48 34.42 6.96
CA GLN A 876 3.79 34.93 5.63
C GLN A 876 5.31 35.07 5.47
N ARG A 877 5.79 35.26 4.24
CA ARG A 877 7.20 35.50 3.92
C ARG A 877 7.46 36.96 3.61
N ASP A 878 8.60 37.44 4.05
CA ASP A 878 9.18 38.63 3.42
C ASP A 878 9.68 38.21 2.02
N THR A 879 9.11 38.76 0.97
CA THR A 879 9.40 38.35 -0.42
C THR A 879 10.81 38.76 -0.90
N GLN A 880 11.50 39.64 -0.17
CA GLN A 880 12.86 40.08 -0.48
C GLN A 880 13.90 39.27 0.27
N THR A 881 13.70 39.04 1.55
CA THR A 881 14.67 38.34 2.40
C THR A 881 14.38 36.87 2.53
N GLY A 882 13.12 36.42 2.36
CA GLY A 882 12.65 35.08 2.65
C GLY A 882 12.44 34.82 4.14
N GLU A 883 12.56 35.85 5.00
CA GLU A 883 12.32 35.66 6.42
C GLU A 883 10.84 35.43 6.71
N LEU A 884 10.58 34.60 7.75
CA LEU A 884 9.23 34.28 8.20
C LEU A 884 8.67 35.47 9.04
N ILE A 885 7.47 35.90 8.67
CA ILE A 885 6.71 36.89 9.42
C ILE A 885 5.50 36.17 10.04
N ARG A 886 5.33 36.36 11.35
CA ARG A 886 4.13 35.89 12.06
C ARG A 886 3.09 37.02 12.08
N VAL A 887 1.89 36.67 11.61
CA VAL A 887 0.78 37.64 11.55
C VAL A 887 0.11 37.66 12.92
N ASP A 888 0.42 38.69 13.74
CA ASP A 888 -0.24 38.91 15.02
C ASP A 888 -1.70 39.33 14.79
N LYS A 889 -2.64 38.52 15.20
CA LYS A 889 -4.03 38.95 15.32
C LYS A 889 -4.19 39.86 16.54
N ASN A 890 -4.43 41.14 16.34
CA ASN A 890 -4.96 42.00 17.36
C ASN A 890 -6.32 41.49 17.86
N ASN A 891 -6.34 40.95 19.04
CA ASN A 891 -7.39 40.81 20.11
C ASN A 891 -8.90 40.74 19.78
N ASN A 892 -9.36 40.39 18.57
CA ASN A 892 -10.81 40.30 18.29
C ASN A 892 -11.35 38.91 17.93
N ASP A 893 -10.55 37.88 17.83
CA ASP A 893 -11.01 36.52 17.50
C ASP A 893 -11.06 35.59 18.74
N LYS A 894 -11.99 35.89 19.64
CA LYS A 894 -12.37 34.95 20.73
C LYS A 894 -13.35 33.84 20.29
N ASN A 895 -13.67 33.72 19.00
CA ASN A 895 -14.71 32.81 18.53
C ASN A 895 -14.26 31.69 17.58
N ASP A 896 -13.00 31.67 17.11
CA ASP A 896 -12.55 30.68 16.12
C ASP A 896 -11.97 29.37 16.71
N ASP A 897 -11.78 29.29 18.03
CA ASP A 897 -11.25 28.09 18.72
C ASP A 897 -12.36 27.31 19.48
N LYS A 898 -13.58 27.26 18.97
CA LYS A 898 -14.58 26.32 19.48
C LYS A 898 -14.48 24.95 18.82
N THR A 899 -13.30 24.37 18.74
CA THR A 899 -13.14 22.92 18.81
C THR A 899 -13.41 22.52 20.25
N ASN A 900 -14.36 21.60 20.45
CA ASN A 900 -14.67 21.08 21.78
C ASN A 900 -13.41 20.43 22.39
N THR A 901 -12.70 21.17 23.24
CA THR A 901 -11.53 20.65 23.94
C THR A 901 -11.97 19.70 25.04
N SER A 902 -11.65 18.43 24.88
CA SER A 902 -11.73 17.44 25.94
C SER A 902 -10.35 17.26 26.55
N THR A 903 -10.18 17.53 27.82
CA THR A 903 -8.92 17.33 28.56
C THR A 903 -8.73 15.88 29.04
N LYS A 904 -9.59 14.95 28.64
CA LYS A 904 -9.49 13.53 29.02
C LYS A 904 -9.17 12.68 27.80
N LYS A 905 -8.15 11.82 27.95
CA LYS A 905 -7.86 10.75 27.00
C LYS A 905 -9.13 9.91 26.79
N PRO A 906 -9.58 9.65 25.56
CA PRO A 906 -10.72 8.77 25.30
C PRO A 906 -10.47 7.38 25.89
N GLU A 907 -11.45 6.81 26.56
CA GLU A 907 -11.35 5.43 27.04
C GLU A 907 -11.36 4.47 25.82
N ASN A 908 -10.42 3.53 25.79
CA ASN A 908 -10.40 2.47 24.80
C ASN A 908 -11.70 1.67 24.87
N VAL A 909 -12.57 1.84 23.90
CA VAL A 909 -13.68 0.92 23.70
C VAL A 909 -13.12 -0.39 23.20
N LYS A 910 -13.10 -1.41 24.04
CA LYS A 910 -12.81 -2.78 23.63
C LYS A 910 -13.91 -3.25 22.69
N THR A 911 -13.70 -3.14 21.40
CA THR A 911 -14.52 -3.87 20.42
C THR A 911 -14.00 -5.30 20.39
N GLY A 912 -14.66 -6.17 21.17
CA GLY A 912 -14.48 -7.60 21.01
C GLY A 912 -15.25 -8.06 19.80
N ASP A 913 -14.56 -8.55 18.81
CA ASP A 913 -14.99 -9.73 18.03
C ASP A 913 -13.78 -10.20 17.22
N GLU A 914 -13.25 -11.33 17.68
CA GLU A 914 -12.34 -12.15 16.90
C GLU A 914 -13.21 -12.95 15.95
N ASN A 915 -13.19 -12.63 14.65
CA ASN A 915 -13.35 -13.64 13.59
C ASN A 915 -13.24 -12.98 12.20
N ASN A 916 -12.42 -13.63 11.40
CA ASN A 916 -12.23 -13.52 9.96
C ASN A 916 -11.22 -12.46 9.46
N ILE A 917 -10.01 -12.96 9.42
CA ILE A 917 -8.91 -12.46 8.61
C ILE A 917 -8.99 -13.17 7.26
N LEU A 918 -9.29 -12.45 6.23
CA LEU A 918 -8.96 -12.81 4.85
C LEU A 918 -8.88 -11.50 4.09
N LEU A 919 -7.69 -11.06 3.77
CA LEU A 919 -7.46 -10.33 2.51
C LEU A 919 -6.02 -9.87 2.36
N PHE A 920 -5.38 -10.35 1.34
CA PHE A 920 -4.12 -9.82 0.83
C PHE A 920 -4.14 -9.87 -0.68
N GLY A 921 -3.86 -8.77 -1.33
CA GLY A 921 -3.69 -8.77 -2.78
C GLY A 921 -3.19 -7.50 -3.42
N CYS A 922 -3.29 -6.33 -2.81
CA CYS A 922 -3.09 -5.07 -3.53
C CYS A 922 -1.96 -4.16 -3.04
N LEU A 923 -1.16 -4.57 -2.05
CA LEU A 923 -0.16 -3.67 -1.45
C LEU A 923 1.17 -3.59 -2.20
N ALA A 924 1.48 -4.55 -3.06
CA ALA A 924 2.76 -4.57 -3.78
C ALA A 924 2.87 -3.50 -4.87
N LEU A 925 1.76 -2.92 -5.32
CA LEU A 925 1.74 -2.01 -6.47
C LEU A 925 2.02 -0.54 -6.13
N ILE A 926 1.78 -0.10 -4.90
CA ILE A 926 1.88 1.33 -4.56
C ILE A 926 3.28 1.72 -4.05
N THR A 927 3.97 0.83 -3.34
CA THR A 927 5.28 1.13 -2.76
C THR A 927 6.45 0.86 -3.71
N GLY A 928 6.31 -0.06 -4.66
CA GLY A 928 7.36 -0.41 -5.62
C GLY A 928 7.71 0.72 -6.60
N GLY A 929 6.74 1.54 -7.00
CA GLY A 929 6.94 2.62 -7.97
C GLY A 929 7.87 3.74 -7.48
N VAL A 930 7.79 4.08 -6.22
CA VAL A 930 8.59 5.18 -5.64
C VAL A 930 10.07 4.81 -5.49
N ILE A 931 10.36 3.57 -5.13
CA ILE A 931 11.75 3.11 -4.92
C ILE A 931 12.50 2.95 -6.25
N VAL A 932 11.81 2.54 -7.32
CA VAL A 932 12.42 2.38 -8.65
C VAL A 932 12.74 3.72 -9.29
N TYR A 933 11.93 4.74 -9.07
CA TYR A 933 12.17 6.10 -9.59
C TYR A 933 13.45 6.74 -9.03
N ILE A 934 13.67 6.60 -7.74
CA ILE A 934 14.87 7.16 -7.08
C ILE A 934 16.14 6.48 -7.58
N LYS A 935 16.14 5.16 -7.77
CA LYS A 935 17.32 4.43 -8.26
C LYS A 935 17.67 4.73 -9.74
N LYS A 936 16.70 5.05 -10.59
CA LYS A 936 16.95 5.36 -12.00
C LYS A 936 17.59 6.73 -12.21
N LYS A 937 17.38 7.67 -11.29
CA LYS A 937 17.99 9.02 -11.33
C LYS A 937 19.44 9.04 -10.83
N GLU A 938 19.86 8.06 -10.04
CA GLU A 938 21.26 7.91 -9.60
C GLU A 938 22.15 7.23 -10.64
N MET A 939 21.58 6.63 -11.69
CA MET A 939 22.33 5.93 -12.74
C MET A 939 22.42 6.71 -14.07
N ASN A 940 21.92 7.91 -14.15
CA ASN A 940 22.16 8.88 -15.22
C ASN A 940 22.76 10.16 -14.60
#